data_b2128df6aef3b0119b8d052e98235a0b
#
_entry.id   b2128df6aef3b0119b8d052e98235a0b
#
_cell.length_a   1.000
_cell.length_b   1.000
_cell.length_c   1.000
_cell.angle_alpha   90.00
_cell.angle_beta   90.00
_cell.angle_gamma   90.00
#
_symmetry.space_group_name_H-M   'P 1'
#
loop_
_entity.id
_entity.type
_entity.pdbx_description
1 polymer ?
#
loop_
_entity_poly.entity_id
_entity_poly.type
_entity_poly.pdbx_seq_one_letter_code
_entity_poly.pdbx_strand_id
1 'polypeptide(L)'
;MNKIADLGKNAGFASAQQALENYFAKLTGGEAARSAPVELGLAAPGFVFEWLLQDRTYGPPEYADAGVFDETTTPWLDNIDAVPQGQRWTADDLAAMQRRNAQSEQEAAYARDHRPSPGQPGPDPKDYIARAFSLGMYDPEVFTPDQIARLTSFWVADDAEFARQRLGAANPDVMRLFTEPDATLEAILHDSAGAHDLPKLLDRLKRANNAGAANASRALFRCDYQPILGPLLDNNRIRNGQYLAVPQVFFTRDGAGRALTPQAIQLKPHGYWFTPDDGPNAWLLAKLHVASADAQWWFSGTHLFSTHSIVMIFSIATQNLLAQQKLDPNHPIVKLVAPHLKKVFDINNAVYNLQGGPNDRGIYSLGQFCDAVLPGGRIGVYETINAFYVKYGGGYSFSDNSFPTELRIRGIDQQQFDGEFPYRDDALPWWHAIAQFTSAIVDATYATDAELAADRAIKDWMDQIAQAFNHGRQPNFFYGGTKGELAAVLATLLFLATAKHTAVNNTMLDAYGFIPNGAFAMNAAPPTTPDVTGDMVIRSLPDPFDLSNPANTVLPQIGFVMAGTADVDYRIWGDGSSEALQKLYGYDPASQPKQVQAVNGYHDGLTNVNAQIQRNRQRRIDDYVAQGGDRNLIPNSVLYPYLSVDQVMACIQI
;
A
#
# COMPACT_ATOMS: atom_id res chain seq x y z
N MET A 1 22.89 26.23 0.55
CA MET A 1 21.63 26.62 -0.09
C MET A 1 21.68 26.57 -1.63
N ASN A 2 22.65 27.17 -2.30
CA ASN A 2 22.67 27.19 -3.78
C ASN A 2 22.93 25.81 -4.44
N LYS A 3 23.61 24.87 -3.79
CA LYS A 3 23.81 23.50 -4.32
C LYS A 3 22.56 22.62 -4.20
N ILE A 4 21.70 22.87 -3.21
CA ILE A 4 20.42 22.17 -3.06
C ILE A 4 19.44 22.64 -4.14
N ALA A 5 19.46 23.92 -4.50
CA ALA A 5 18.66 24.46 -5.59
C ALA A 5 19.06 23.89 -6.98
N ASP A 6 20.35 23.52 -7.16
CA ASP A 6 20.81 22.88 -8.39
C ASP A 6 20.54 21.38 -8.44
N LEU A 7 20.52 20.69 -7.28
CA LEU A 7 20.01 19.33 -7.17
C LEU A 7 18.48 19.28 -7.40
N GLY A 8 17.77 20.31 -6.95
CA GLY A 8 16.32 20.44 -7.16
C GLY A 8 15.89 20.59 -8.61
N LYS A 9 16.75 21.11 -9.47
CA LYS A 9 16.44 21.25 -10.91
C LYS A 9 16.44 19.92 -11.67
N ASN A 10 17.12 18.90 -11.13
CA ASN A 10 17.26 17.60 -11.80
C ASN A 10 16.86 16.39 -10.95
N ALA A 11 16.64 16.52 -9.66
CA ALA A 11 16.51 15.39 -8.74
C ALA A 11 15.11 15.18 -8.14
N GLY A 12 14.08 15.89 -8.55
CA GLY A 12 12.71 15.67 -8.07
C GLY A 12 12.47 15.91 -6.56
N PHE A 13 13.46 15.65 -5.68
CA PHE A 13 13.28 15.69 -4.23
C PHE A 13 13.10 17.12 -3.68
N ALA A 14 14.01 18.04 -3.97
CA ALA A 14 13.85 19.42 -3.53
C ALA A 14 12.66 20.12 -4.22
N SER A 15 12.32 19.70 -5.46
CA SER A 15 11.13 20.17 -6.14
C SER A 15 9.85 19.57 -5.55
N ALA A 16 9.85 18.29 -5.16
CA ALA A 16 8.71 17.65 -4.54
C ALA A 16 8.44 18.18 -3.13
N GLN A 17 9.49 18.52 -2.38
CA GLN A 17 9.35 19.15 -1.10
C GLN A 17 8.85 20.59 -1.21
N GLN A 18 9.42 21.38 -2.10
CA GLN A 18 8.90 22.72 -2.41
C GLN A 18 7.46 22.65 -2.93
N ALA A 19 7.11 21.56 -3.62
CA ALA A 19 5.76 21.25 -4.05
C ALA A 19 4.80 21.04 -2.89
N LEU A 20 5.18 20.18 -1.95
CA LEU A 20 4.39 19.93 -0.74
C LEU A 20 4.26 21.21 0.10
N GLU A 21 5.35 21.96 0.29
CA GLU A 21 5.32 23.24 1.01
C GLU A 21 4.41 24.27 0.32
N ASN A 22 4.52 24.41 -0.99
CA ASN A 22 3.69 25.35 -1.75
C ASN A 22 2.23 24.89 -1.79
N TYR A 23 1.98 23.58 -1.89
CA TYR A 23 0.65 22.98 -1.81
C TYR A 23 0.03 23.26 -0.44
N PHE A 24 0.76 22.99 0.64
CA PHE A 24 0.31 23.26 2.00
C PHE A 24 0.12 24.77 2.27
N ALA A 25 1.05 25.61 1.86
CA ALA A 25 0.91 27.06 1.99
C ALA A 25 -0.36 27.60 1.30
N LYS A 26 -0.77 26.98 0.21
CA LYS A 26 -1.98 27.36 -0.51
C LYS A 26 -3.26 26.84 0.16
N LEU A 27 -3.23 25.63 0.72
CA LEU A 27 -4.33 25.08 1.49
C LEU A 27 -4.57 25.88 2.80
N THR A 28 -3.51 26.47 3.38
CA THR A 28 -3.58 27.31 4.57
C THR A 28 -3.90 28.78 4.27
N GLY A 29 -4.01 29.18 3.00
CA GLY A 29 -4.12 30.55 2.53
C GLY A 29 -5.29 31.36 3.08
N GLY A 30 -5.22 31.71 4.34
CA GLY A 30 -6.09 32.62 5.06
C GLY A 30 -6.30 32.20 6.50
N GLU A 31 -6.15 33.12 7.41
CA GLU A 31 -6.36 32.95 8.87
C GLU A 31 -7.76 32.41 9.26
N ALA A 32 -8.69 32.31 8.29
CA ALA A 32 -10.06 31.86 8.51
C ALA A 32 -10.21 30.35 8.70
N ALA A 33 -9.18 29.55 8.41
CA ALA A 33 -9.25 28.08 8.55
C ALA A 33 -8.99 27.57 9.99
N ARG A 34 -8.65 28.44 10.93
CA ARG A 34 -8.10 28.08 12.24
C ARG A 34 -9.11 27.67 13.31
N SER A 35 -10.42 27.74 13.09
CA SER A 35 -11.39 27.57 14.19
C SER A 35 -12.72 26.90 13.86
N ALA A 36 -12.89 26.27 12.72
CA ALA A 36 -14.14 25.55 12.45
C ALA A 36 -14.13 24.17 13.15
N PRO A 37 -15.21 23.77 13.81
CA PRO A 37 -15.37 22.39 14.25
C PRO A 37 -15.21 21.44 13.06
N VAL A 38 -14.74 20.22 13.34
CA VAL A 38 -14.57 19.17 12.34
C VAL A 38 -15.95 18.69 11.89
N GLU A 39 -16.65 19.51 11.14
CA GLU A 39 -17.85 19.12 10.40
C GLU A 39 -17.42 18.61 9.02
N LEU A 40 -18.16 17.65 8.47
CA LEU A 40 -18.12 17.36 7.05
C LEU A 40 -18.45 18.66 6.34
N GLY A 41 -17.42 19.36 5.83
CA GLY A 41 -17.66 20.58 5.08
C GLY A 41 -18.47 20.20 3.84
N LEU A 42 -19.66 20.75 3.75
CA LEU A 42 -20.51 20.58 2.58
C LEU A 42 -19.84 21.29 1.41
N ALA A 43 -19.79 20.63 0.27
CA ALA A 43 -19.47 21.31 -0.97
C ALA A 43 -20.50 22.41 -1.24
N ALA A 44 -20.09 23.47 -1.94
CA ALA A 44 -21.02 24.55 -2.31
C ALA A 44 -22.22 23.98 -3.08
N PRO A 45 -23.44 24.50 -2.87
CA PRO A 45 -24.61 24.05 -3.61
C PRO A 45 -24.35 24.09 -5.13
N GLY A 46 -24.65 22.99 -5.81
CA GLY A 46 -24.40 22.85 -7.25
C GLY A 46 -23.00 22.41 -7.65
N PHE A 47 -22.08 22.25 -6.70
CA PHE A 47 -20.78 21.66 -6.96
C PHE A 47 -20.94 20.16 -7.26
N VAL A 48 -20.37 19.71 -8.36
CA VAL A 48 -20.36 18.30 -8.78
C VAL A 48 -18.96 17.95 -9.24
N PHE A 49 -18.43 16.85 -8.75
CA PHE A 49 -17.22 16.25 -9.29
C PHE A 49 -17.58 15.46 -10.55
N GLU A 50 -17.59 16.10 -11.70
CA GLU A 50 -17.99 15.47 -12.96
C GLU A 50 -17.07 14.34 -13.41
N TRP A 51 -15.81 14.38 -12.99
CA TRP A 51 -14.83 13.40 -13.38
C TRP A 51 -15.14 11.96 -12.91
N LEU A 52 -15.91 11.76 -11.82
CA LEU A 52 -16.41 10.46 -11.43
C LEU A 52 -17.36 9.85 -12.43
N LEU A 53 -18.09 10.71 -13.14
CA LEU A 53 -19.13 10.32 -14.05
C LEU A 53 -18.62 10.25 -15.50
N GLN A 54 -17.37 10.62 -15.74
CA GLN A 54 -16.75 10.57 -17.06
C GLN A 54 -15.86 9.31 -17.14
N ASP A 55 -15.88 8.64 -18.30
CA ASP A 55 -15.08 7.44 -18.63
C ASP A 55 -13.56 7.60 -18.43
N ARG A 56 -13.13 8.76 -17.99
CA ARG A 56 -11.73 9.19 -17.88
C ARG A 56 -11.10 8.99 -16.53
N THR A 57 -11.81 8.51 -15.52
CA THR A 57 -11.37 8.64 -14.13
C THR A 57 -10.31 7.63 -13.68
N TYR A 58 -10.40 6.40 -14.10
CA TYR A 58 -9.43 5.34 -13.84
C TYR A 58 -9.34 4.47 -15.09
N GLY A 59 -9.22 5.19 -16.09
CA GLY A 59 -9.24 5.02 -17.49
C GLY A 59 -9.25 3.65 -18.03
N PRO A 60 -10.06 3.59 -19.03
CA PRO A 60 -9.93 2.55 -20.01
C PRO A 60 -8.53 2.60 -20.67
N PRO A 61 -8.20 1.56 -21.42
CA PRO A 61 -6.93 1.41 -22.15
C PRO A 61 -6.53 2.61 -23.02
N GLU A 62 -7.44 3.49 -23.33
CA GLU A 62 -7.19 4.72 -24.08
C GLU A 62 -6.17 5.67 -23.45
N TYR A 63 -5.97 5.59 -22.12
CA TYR A 63 -4.87 6.32 -21.47
C TYR A 63 -3.53 5.61 -21.61
N ALA A 64 -3.53 4.29 -21.74
CA ALA A 64 -2.33 3.54 -22.02
C ALA A 64 -1.86 3.70 -23.47
N ASP A 65 -2.81 3.82 -24.41
CA ASP A 65 -2.52 3.95 -25.85
C ASP A 65 -2.19 5.39 -26.28
N ALA A 66 -2.66 6.40 -25.55
CA ALA A 66 -2.48 7.78 -25.98
C ALA A 66 -1.02 8.26 -25.88
N GLY A 67 -0.16 7.60 -25.13
CA GLY A 67 1.23 8.06 -24.93
C GLY A 67 1.32 9.49 -24.38
N VAL A 68 0.18 10.11 -24.17
CA VAL A 68 0.00 11.48 -23.74
C VAL A 68 -1.13 11.48 -22.73
N PHE A 69 -0.78 11.59 -21.46
CA PHE A 69 -1.68 12.19 -20.52
C PHE A 69 -1.84 13.64 -20.99
N ASP A 70 -2.95 13.98 -21.58
CA ASP A 70 -3.30 15.36 -21.78
C ASP A 70 -3.61 15.95 -20.39
N GLU A 71 -2.63 16.64 -19.84
CA GLU A 71 -2.69 17.31 -18.53
C GLU A 71 -3.88 18.28 -18.44
N THR A 72 -4.45 18.67 -19.60
CA THR A 72 -5.59 19.59 -19.70
C THR A 72 -6.94 18.90 -19.49
N THR A 73 -7.00 17.57 -19.47
CA THR A 73 -8.28 16.83 -19.45
C THR A 73 -8.68 16.23 -18.11
N THR A 74 -7.94 16.49 -17.04
CA THR A 74 -8.30 16.09 -15.67
C THR A 74 -8.79 17.30 -14.86
N PRO A 75 -10.05 17.74 -15.02
CA PRO A 75 -10.52 19.03 -14.51
C PRO A 75 -10.50 19.17 -12.99
N TRP A 76 -10.50 18.08 -12.24
CA TRP A 76 -10.44 18.11 -10.78
C TRP A 76 -9.05 18.38 -10.22
N LEU A 77 -7.99 18.07 -10.97
CA LEU A 77 -6.61 18.30 -10.56
C LEU A 77 -6.22 19.78 -10.58
N ASP A 78 -6.85 20.56 -11.46
CA ASP A 78 -6.58 21.98 -11.61
C ASP A 78 -7.31 22.85 -10.59
N ASN A 79 -8.31 22.31 -9.91
CA ASN A 79 -9.19 23.10 -9.06
C ASN A 79 -9.17 22.63 -7.60
N ILE A 80 -8.01 22.78 -6.94
CA ILE A 80 -7.87 22.51 -5.50
C ILE A 80 -8.80 23.41 -4.67
N ASP A 81 -9.16 24.59 -5.18
CA ASP A 81 -10.09 25.49 -4.50
C ASP A 81 -11.51 24.91 -4.47
N ALA A 82 -11.79 23.91 -5.31
CA ALA A 82 -13.04 23.17 -5.31
C ALA A 82 -13.12 22.08 -4.24
N VAL A 83 -12.00 21.70 -3.61
CA VAL A 83 -12.02 20.74 -2.50
C VAL A 83 -12.87 21.28 -1.36
N PRO A 84 -13.92 20.55 -0.91
CA PRO A 84 -14.78 20.99 0.18
C PRO A 84 -13.97 21.30 1.43
N GLN A 85 -14.31 22.38 2.14
CA GLN A 85 -13.53 22.87 3.28
C GLN A 85 -13.31 21.79 4.36
N GLY A 86 -14.32 20.96 4.64
CA GLY A 86 -14.20 19.87 5.61
C GLY A 86 -13.37 18.68 5.12
N GLN A 87 -13.03 18.64 3.84
CA GLN A 87 -12.13 17.65 3.23
C GLN A 87 -10.69 18.16 3.13
N ARG A 88 -10.43 19.43 3.48
CA ARG A 88 -9.09 20.01 3.47
C ARG A 88 -8.33 19.67 4.74
N TRP A 89 -7.02 19.60 4.63
CA TRP A 89 -6.15 19.48 5.79
C TRP A 89 -6.34 20.71 6.73
N THR A 90 -6.36 20.43 8.02
CA THR A 90 -6.36 21.47 9.06
C THR A 90 -4.96 22.05 9.23
N ALA A 91 -4.85 23.15 9.97
CA ALA A 91 -3.55 23.71 10.35
C ALA A 91 -2.69 22.70 11.15
N ASP A 92 -3.32 21.84 11.97
CA ASP A 92 -2.62 20.82 12.75
C ASP A 92 -2.11 19.68 11.86
N ASP A 93 -2.90 19.25 10.86
CA ASP A 93 -2.48 18.28 9.85
C ASP A 93 -1.24 18.79 9.10
N LEU A 94 -1.30 20.02 8.64
CA LEU A 94 -0.22 20.67 7.91
C LEU A 94 1.04 20.83 8.79
N ALA A 95 0.88 21.21 10.06
CA ALA A 95 1.99 21.29 10.99
C ALA A 95 2.63 19.90 11.25
N ALA A 96 1.82 18.83 11.30
CA ALA A 96 2.34 17.48 11.44
C ALA A 96 3.15 17.07 10.19
N MET A 97 2.63 17.34 9.00
CA MET A 97 3.33 17.07 7.73
C MET A 97 4.62 17.89 7.59
N GLN A 98 4.59 19.17 7.98
CA GLN A 98 5.77 20.02 7.98
C GLN A 98 6.87 19.49 8.92
N ARG A 99 6.49 18.99 10.11
CA ARG A 99 7.47 18.34 11.02
C ARG A 99 8.10 17.11 10.37
N ARG A 100 7.31 16.28 9.69
CA ARG A 100 7.83 15.09 8.99
C ARG A 100 8.73 15.46 7.81
N ASN A 101 8.34 16.47 7.04
CA ASN A 101 9.19 16.97 5.96
C ASN A 101 10.52 17.51 6.51
N ALA A 102 10.50 18.26 7.62
CA ALA A 102 11.72 18.72 8.26
C ALA A 102 12.61 17.57 8.75
N GLN A 103 12.03 16.50 9.31
CA GLN A 103 12.75 15.28 9.68
C GLN A 103 13.33 14.58 8.45
N SER A 104 12.58 14.49 7.34
CA SER A 104 13.04 13.92 6.08
C SER A 104 14.21 14.71 5.49
N GLU A 105 14.19 16.04 5.55
CA GLU A 105 15.30 16.91 5.15
C GLU A 105 16.53 16.72 6.03
N GLN A 106 16.31 16.69 7.35
CA GLN A 106 17.37 16.45 8.32
C GLN A 106 18.04 15.10 8.05
N GLU A 107 17.25 14.05 7.81
CA GLU A 107 17.75 12.72 7.49
C GLU A 107 18.55 12.69 6.18
N ALA A 108 18.03 13.34 5.13
CA ALA A 108 18.73 13.45 3.86
C ALA A 108 20.04 14.24 3.97
N ALA A 109 20.07 15.29 4.79
CA ALA A 109 21.27 16.08 5.07
C ALA A 109 22.29 15.25 5.86
N TYR A 110 21.83 14.54 6.89
CA TYR A 110 22.68 13.67 7.68
C TYR A 110 23.32 12.57 6.81
N ALA A 111 22.52 11.85 6.04
CA ALA A 111 23.01 10.83 5.13
C ALA A 111 24.02 11.34 4.11
N ARG A 112 23.88 12.57 3.62
CA ARG A 112 24.84 13.19 2.71
C ARG A 112 26.16 13.54 3.39
N ASP A 113 26.11 14.07 4.62
CA ASP A 113 27.25 14.73 5.26
C ASP A 113 28.03 13.81 6.21
N HIS A 114 27.47 12.68 6.66
CA HIS A 114 28.05 11.84 7.72
C HIS A 114 28.47 10.43 7.26
N ARG A 115 28.58 10.18 5.97
CA ARG A 115 28.89 8.85 5.46
C ARG A 115 30.38 8.52 5.48
N PRO A 116 30.83 7.58 6.31
CA PRO A 116 32.17 7.07 6.21
C PRO A 116 32.30 6.17 4.96
N SER A 117 33.52 6.00 4.48
CA SER A 117 33.81 4.99 3.47
C SER A 117 33.45 3.59 4.03
N PRO A 118 32.69 2.76 3.31
CA PRO A 118 32.35 1.40 3.74
C PRO A 118 33.57 0.45 3.69
N GLY A 119 34.73 0.93 3.22
CA GLY A 119 35.89 0.12 2.90
C GLY A 119 35.74 -0.59 1.55
N GLN A 120 36.63 -1.53 1.29
CA GLN A 120 36.54 -2.35 0.09
C GLN A 120 35.51 -3.46 0.24
N PRO A 121 34.84 -3.87 -0.85
CA PRO A 121 34.02 -5.07 -0.84
C PRO A 121 34.83 -6.29 -0.41
N GLY A 122 34.28 -7.07 0.53
CA GLY A 122 34.80 -8.38 0.88
C GLY A 122 34.29 -9.47 -0.09
N PRO A 123 34.59 -10.74 0.20
CA PRO A 123 34.13 -11.85 -0.62
C PRO A 123 32.61 -12.02 -0.61
N ASP A 124 31.92 -11.62 0.47
CA ASP A 124 30.46 -11.61 0.57
C ASP A 124 29.94 -10.18 0.32
N PRO A 125 29.19 -9.94 -0.76
CA PRO A 125 28.63 -8.62 -1.05
C PRO A 125 27.61 -8.16 -0.01
N LYS A 126 26.96 -9.07 0.74
CA LYS A 126 25.97 -8.73 1.77
C LYS A 126 26.56 -7.85 2.86
N ASP A 127 27.76 -8.19 3.35
CA ASP A 127 28.44 -7.41 4.39
C ASP A 127 28.79 -6.00 3.94
N TYR A 128 29.23 -5.87 2.69
CA TYR A 128 29.51 -4.56 2.10
C TYR A 128 28.24 -3.74 1.93
N ILE A 129 27.19 -4.33 1.36
CA ILE A 129 25.88 -3.70 1.15
C ILE A 129 25.31 -3.24 2.50
N ALA A 130 25.29 -4.11 3.50
CA ALA A 130 24.78 -3.76 4.82
C ALA A 130 25.51 -2.53 5.40
N ARG A 131 26.84 -2.49 5.33
CA ARG A 131 27.62 -1.32 5.78
C ARG A 131 27.39 -0.09 4.91
N ALA A 132 27.37 -0.25 3.59
CA ALA A 132 27.24 0.87 2.66
C ALA A 132 25.90 1.60 2.78
N PHE A 133 24.84 0.90 3.18
CA PHE A 133 23.51 1.45 3.34
C PHE A 133 23.07 1.68 4.80
N SER A 134 23.92 1.40 5.79
CA SER A 134 23.62 1.67 7.20
C SER A 134 24.52 2.73 7.82
N LEU A 135 25.83 2.69 7.58
CA LEU A 135 26.78 3.59 8.22
C LEU A 135 26.58 5.04 7.76
N GLY A 136 26.21 5.91 8.69
CA GLY A 136 25.96 7.33 8.43
C GLY A 136 24.74 7.60 7.53
N MET A 137 23.84 6.63 7.41
CA MET A 137 22.58 6.79 6.66
C MET A 137 21.45 7.32 7.53
N TYR A 138 21.43 7.00 8.80
CA TYR A 138 20.32 7.30 9.70
C TYR A 138 20.76 8.26 10.80
N ASP A 139 20.09 9.41 10.89
CA ASP A 139 20.35 10.41 11.92
C ASP A 139 19.89 9.89 13.29
N PRO A 140 20.79 9.79 14.29
CA PRO A 140 20.43 9.34 15.64
C PRO A 140 19.54 10.33 16.39
N GLU A 141 19.36 11.56 15.92
CA GLU A 141 18.36 12.49 16.44
C GLU A 141 16.96 12.20 15.91
N VAL A 142 16.86 11.49 14.77
CA VAL A 142 15.60 11.09 14.14
C VAL A 142 15.25 9.64 14.49
N PHE A 143 16.23 8.75 14.47
CA PHE A 143 16.06 7.31 14.71
C PHE A 143 16.74 6.86 16.00
N THR A 144 16.05 6.06 16.78
CA THR A 144 16.69 5.38 17.93
C THR A 144 17.62 4.26 17.44
N PRO A 145 18.64 3.88 18.25
CA PRO A 145 19.52 2.75 17.91
C PRO A 145 18.77 1.44 17.63
N ASP A 146 17.69 1.18 18.37
CA ASP A 146 16.85 -0.01 18.15
C ASP A 146 16.10 0.02 16.81
N GLN A 147 15.61 1.18 16.39
CA GLN A 147 14.99 1.34 15.08
C GLN A 147 16.00 1.10 13.96
N ILE A 148 17.19 1.71 14.07
CA ILE A 148 18.27 1.51 13.10
C ILE A 148 18.65 0.02 13.03
N ALA A 149 18.84 -0.62 14.19
CA ALA A 149 19.20 -2.04 14.25
C ALA A 149 18.14 -2.93 13.58
N ARG A 150 16.85 -2.71 13.84
CA ARG A 150 15.78 -3.49 13.17
C ARG A 150 15.74 -3.23 11.67
N LEU A 151 15.83 -1.97 11.26
CA LEU A 151 15.76 -1.58 9.87
C LEU A 151 16.87 -2.19 9.02
N THR A 152 18.09 -2.27 9.56
CA THR A 152 19.28 -2.67 8.80
C THR A 152 19.68 -4.14 8.96
N SER A 153 19.16 -4.85 10.00
CA SER A 153 19.51 -6.25 10.27
C SER A 153 18.63 -7.26 9.56
N PHE A 154 17.38 -6.88 9.21
CA PHE A 154 16.39 -7.79 8.65
C PHE A 154 15.98 -7.36 7.25
N TRP A 155 16.54 -8.02 6.25
CA TRP A 155 16.28 -7.69 4.86
C TRP A 155 16.28 -8.94 3.97
N VAL A 156 15.92 -8.76 2.72
CA VAL A 156 15.71 -9.85 1.75
C VAL A 156 16.91 -10.75 1.46
N ALA A 157 18.08 -10.43 1.99
CA ALA A 157 19.24 -11.33 1.91
C ALA A 157 19.00 -12.65 2.65
N ASP A 158 18.24 -12.64 3.75
CA ASP A 158 17.78 -13.84 4.44
C ASP A 158 16.52 -14.40 3.77
N ASP A 159 16.49 -15.72 3.51
CA ASP A 159 15.37 -16.37 2.83
C ASP A 159 14.08 -16.41 3.66
N ALA A 160 14.21 -16.57 4.96
CA ALA A 160 13.04 -16.58 5.85
C ALA A 160 12.45 -15.16 5.96
N GLU A 161 13.30 -14.14 6.06
CA GLU A 161 12.84 -12.74 6.07
C GLU A 161 12.23 -12.35 4.72
N PHE A 162 12.86 -12.73 3.61
CA PHE A 162 12.30 -12.53 2.27
C PHE A 162 10.89 -13.12 2.13
N ALA A 163 10.66 -14.32 2.65
CA ALA A 163 9.34 -14.96 2.64
C ALA A 163 8.37 -14.28 3.61
N ARG A 164 8.80 -13.94 4.85
CA ARG A 164 7.95 -13.25 5.84
C ARG A 164 7.44 -11.91 5.33
N GLN A 165 8.27 -11.16 4.62
CA GLN A 165 7.89 -9.87 4.07
C GLN A 165 6.77 -9.96 3.02
N ARG A 166 6.66 -11.09 2.29
CA ARG A 166 5.51 -11.33 1.37
C ARG A 166 4.19 -11.57 2.12
N LEU A 167 4.22 -11.75 3.43
CA LEU A 167 3.07 -12.03 4.28
C LEU A 167 2.83 -10.95 5.36
N GLY A 168 3.81 -10.13 5.65
CA GLY A 168 3.74 -9.22 6.80
C GLY A 168 4.55 -7.93 6.64
N ALA A 169 4.81 -7.47 5.40
CA ALA A 169 5.35 -6.14 5.15
C ALA A 169 4.34 -5.27 4.39
N ALA A 170 4.80 -4.28 3.66
CA ALA A 170 3.95 -3.31 2.99
C ALA A 170 3.05 -3.91 1.90
N ASN A 171 3.47 -5.02 1.28
CA ASN A 171 2.73 -5.67 0.18
C ASN A 171 2.27 -7.09 0.50
N PRO A 172 1.23 -7.29 1.31
CA PRO A 172 0.73 -8.62 1.65
C PRO A 172 -0.22 -9.22 0.61
N ASP A 173 -0.47 -8.55 -0.53
CA ASP A 173 -1.55 -8.90 -1.46
C ASP A 173 -1.11 -9.79 -2.63
N VAL A 174 0.18 -10.00 -2.84
CA VAL A 174 0.68 -10.69 -4.05
C VAL A 174 0.63 -12.21 -3.93
N MET A 175 0.95 -12.75 -2.74
CA MET A 175 1.08 -14.20 -2.56
C MET A 175 -0.25 -14.92 -2.70
N ARG A 176 -0.23 -16.03 -3.45
CA ARG A 176 -1.37 -16.94 -3.67
C ARG A 176 -0.96 -18.39 -3.48
N LEU A 177 -1.89 -19.19 -3.01
CA LEU A 177 -1.75 -20.66 -3.07
C LEU A 177 -1.75 -21.07 -4.54
N PHE A 178 -0.78 -21.89 -4.94
CA PHE A 178 -0.78 -22.51 -6.26
C PHE A 178 -1.74 -23.70 -6.26
N THR A 179 -2.80 -23.62 -7.07
CA THR A 179 -3.88 -24.62 -7.10
C THR A 179 -3.99 -25.33 -8.43
N GLU A 180 -3.12 -24.97 -9.39
CA GLU A 180 -3.14 -25.49 -10.73
C GLU A 180 -2.62 -26.93 -10.78
N PRO A 181 -3.05 -27.73 -11.78
CA PRO A 181 -2.51 -29.07 -12.02
C PRO A 181 -1.00 -29.06 -12.26
N ASP A 182 -0.34 -30.18 -11.98
CA ASP A 182 1.10 -30.36 -12.23
C ASP A 182 1.49 -30.10 -13.70
N ALA A 183 0.60 -30.38 -14.67
CA ALA A 183 0.84 -30.06 -16.06
C ALA A 183 0.97 -28.54 -16.33
N THR A 184 0.23 -27.71 -15.60
CA THR A 184 0.37 -26.24 -15.66
C THR A 184 1.70 -25.81 -15.04
N LEU A 185 2.09 -26.40 -13.91
CA LEU A 185 3.39 -26.15 -13.29
C LEU A 185 4.54 -26.53 -14.23
N GLU A 186 4.44 -27.69 -14.88
CA GLU A 186 5.40 -28.12 -15.92
C GLU A 186 5.50 -27.10 -17.05
N ALA A 187 4.36 -26.66 -17.59
CA ALA A 187 4.32 -25.67 -18.66
C ALA A 187 4.99 -24.35 -18.24
N ILE A 188 4.70 -23.85 -17.02
CA ILE A 188 5.31 -22.62 -16.47
C ILE A 188 6.84 -22.76 -16.36
N LEU A 189 7.33 -23.90 -15.85
CA LEU A 189 8.77 -24.10 -15.67
C LEU A 189 9.51 -24.33 -16.99
N HIS A 190 8.89 -25.01 -17.94
CA HIS A 190 9.48 -25.26 -19.27
C HIS A 190 9.42 -24.03 -20.19
N ASP A 191 8.53 -23.07 -19.91
CA ASP A 191 8.51 -21.77 -20.59
C ASP A 191 9.59 -20.84 -20.02
N SER A 192 10.85 -21.24 -20.20
CA SER A 192 12.01 -20.57 -19.59
C SER A 192 13.30 -20.83 -20.37
N ALA A 193 14.32 -20.04 -20.06
CA ALA A 193 15.71 -20.25 -20.51
C ALA A 193 16.43 -21.35 -19.69
N GLY A 194 15.72 -22.13 -18.87
CA GLY A 194 16.26 -23.19 -18.05
C GLY A 194 16.42 -22.83 -16.57
N ALA A 195 17.07 -23.72 -15.84
CA ALA A 195 17.46 -23.59 -14.43
C ALA A 195 18.74 -24.39 -14.19
N HIS A 196 19.37 -24.26 -13.02
CA HIS A 196 20.54 -25.07 -12.65
C HIS A 196 20.27 -26.58 -12.82
N ASP A 197 19.12 -27.03 -12.31
CA ASP A 197 18.62 -28.39 -12.49
C ASP A 197 17.08 -28.34 -12.59
N LEU A 198 16.57 -28.13 -13.81
CA LEU A 198 15.14 -27.98 -14.05
C LEU A 198 14.33 -29.23 -13.65
N PRO A 199 14.77 -30.48 -13.95
CA PRO A 199 14.08 -31.67 -13.48
C PRO A 199 13.98 -31.77 -11.95
N LYS A 200 15.05 -31.50 -11.24
CA LYS A 200 15.07 -31.50 -9.76
C LYS A 200 14.16 -30.42 -9.18
N LEU A 201 14.15 -29.22 -9.77
CA LEU A 201 13.27 -28.13 -9.36
C LEU A 201 11.80 -28.53 -9.57
N LEU A 202 11.45 -29.03 -10.76
CA LEU A 202 10.10 -29.48 -11.09
C LEU A 202 9.62 -30.57 -10.12
N ASP A 203 10.43 -31.58 -9.85
CA ASP A 203 10.09 -32.65 -8.93
C ASP A 203 9.88 -32.14 -7.49
N ARG A 204 10.69 -31.18 -7.05
CA ARG A 204 10.54 -30.53 -5.74
C ARG A 204 9.22 -29.76 -5.63
N LEU A 205 8.89 -28.93 -6.64
CA LEU A 205 7.67 -28.13 -6.62
C LEU A 205 6.41 -29.01 -6.79
N LYS A 206 6.45 -30.07 -7.60
CA LYS A 206 5.36 -31.05 -7.70
C LYS A 206 5.11 -31.76 -6.36
N ARG A 207 6.16 -32.18 -5.66
CA ARG A 207 5.98 -32.75 -4.31
C ARG A 207 5.28 -31.78 -3.38
N ALA A 208 5.65 -30.50 -3.39
CA ALA A 208 5.00 -29.48 -2.58
C ALA A 208 3.54 -29.26 -3.01
N ASN A 209 3.25 -29.21 -4.31
CA ASN A 209 1.90 -29.06 -4.84
C ASN A 209 0.99 -30.24 -4.45
N ASN A 210 1.53 -31.46 -4.46
CA ASN A 210 0.79 -32.69 -4.13
C ASN A 210 0.72 -33.01 -2.64
N ALA A 211 1.68 -32.52 -1.81
CA ALA A 211 1.69 -32.76 -0.37
C ALA A 211 0.42 -32.24 0.33
N GLY A 212 -0.20 -31.19 -0.22
CA GLY A 212 -1.44 -30.63 0.29
C GLY A 212 -2.68 -31.51 0.14
N ALA A 213 -2.68 -32.48 -0.79
CA ALA A 213 -3.81 -33.40 -0.96
C ALA A 213 -3.98 -34.37 0.24
N ALA A 214 -2.91 -34.63 0.97
CA ALA A 214 -2.91 -35.60 2.09
C ALA A 214 -3.25 -34.95 3.45
N ASN A 215 -3.10 -33.62 3.64
CA ASN A 215 -3.18 -32.95 4.94
C ASN A 215 -4.08 -31.70 4.99
N ALA A 216 -4.95 -31.47 4.01
CA ALA A 216 -5.84 -30.30 3.90
C ALA A 216 -5.15 -28.93 3.77
N SER A 217 -3.82 -28.82 3.86
CA SER A 217 -3.07 -27.60 3.59
C SER A 217 -2.05 -27.82 2.48
N ARG A 218 -2.22 -27.10 1.36
CA ARG A 218 -1.26 -27.14 0.24
C ARG A 218 0.00 -26.39 0.62
N ALA A 219 1.13 -26.85 0.07
CA ALA A 219 2.44 -26.39 0.43
C ALA A 219 3.15 -25.53 -0.62
N LEU A 220 2.54 -25.34 -1.80
CA LEU A 220 3.12 -24.54 -2.90
C LEU A 220 2.41 -23.21 -3.05
N PHE A 221 3.17 -22.12 -3.01
CA PHE A 221 2.66 -20.75 -3.18
C PHE A 221 3.40 -20.03 -4.30
N ARG A 222 2.76 -19.03 -4.90
CA ARG A 222 3.32 -18.21 -5.97
C ARG A 222 3.05 -16.73 -5.72
N CYS A 223 4.09 -15.91 -5.93
CA CYS A 223 3.95 -14.49 -6.22
C CYS A 223 4.20 -14.28 -7.70
N ASP A 224 3.28 -13.62 -8.40
CA ASP A 224 3.39 -13.35 -9.83
C ASP A 224 3.16 -11.87 -10.10
N TYR A 225 4.22 -11.17 -10.45
CA TYR A 225 4.19 -9.72 -10.73
C TYR A 225 3.98 -9.42 -12.22
N GLN A 226 4.08 -10.42 -13.08
CA GLN A 226 4.06 -10.27 -14.55
C GLN A 226 2.77 -9.64 -15.09
N PRO A 227 1.56 -10.04 -14.64
CA PRO A 227 0.31 -9.51 -15.19
C PRO A 227 0.13 -8.00 -14.99
N ILE A 228 0.71 -7.46 -13.91
CA ILE A 228 0.54 -6.07 -13.51
C ILE A 228 1.71 -5.19 -13.95
N LEU A 229 2.94 -5.66 -13.77
CA LEU A 229 4.13 -4.87 -14.07
C LEU A 229 4.64 -5.06 -15.51
N GLY A 230 4.25 -6.15 -16.18
CA GLY A 230 4.63 -6.40 -17.58
C GLY A 230 4.35 -5.25 -18.53
N PRO A 231 3.17 -4.62 -18.49
CA PRO A 231 2.84 -3.48 -19.34
C PRO A 231 3.84 -2.32 -19.27
N LEU A 232 4.51 -2.10 -18.12
CA LEU A 232 5.54 -1.06 -18.01
C LEU A 232 6.75 -1.31 -18.90
N LEU A 233 7.13 -2.58 -19.08
CA LEU A 233 8.21 -2.98 -19.98
C LEU A 233 7.74 -2.96 -21.43
N ASP A 234 6.56 -3.52 -21.71
CA ASP A 234 5.99 -3.61 -23.05
C ASP A 234 5.78 -2.22 -23.67
N ASN A 235 5.37 -1.25 -22.85
CA ASN A 235 5.13 0.13 -23.28
C ASN A 235 6.39 1.03 -23.17
N ASN A 236 7.56 0.46 -22.87
CA ASN A 236 8.83 1.18 -22.75
C ASN A 236 8.76 2.37 -21.77
N ARG A 237 8.14 2.17 -20.61
CA ARG A 237 7.95 3.23 -19.60
C ARG A 237 9.12 3.39 -18.64
N ILE A 238 10.08 2.48 -18.66
CA ILE A 238 11.22 2.52 -17.73
C ILE A 238 12.22 3.57 -18.19
N ARG A 239 12.59 4.46 -17.28
CA ARG A 239 13.53 5.55 -17.54
C ARG A 239 14.96 5.03 -17.79
N ASN A 240 15.70 5.73 -18.64
CA ASN A 240 17.09 5.40 -18.93
C ASN A 240 17.94 5.35 -17.65
N GLY A 241 18.73 4.29 -17.51
CA GLY A 241 19.61 4.08 -16.35
C GLY A 241 18.91 3.48 -15.13
N GLN A 242 17.61 3.22 -15.22
CA GLN A 242 16.84 2.51 -14.21
C GLN A 242 16.26 1.21 -14.79
N TYR A 243 16.04 0.24 -13.93
CA TYR A 243 15.60 -1.10 -14.33
C TYR A 243 14.53 -1.62 -13.39
N LEU A 244 13.64 -2.42 -13.95
CA LEU A 244 12.59 -3.13 -13.24
C LEU A 244 12.55 -4.58 -13.76
N ALA A 245 12.47 -5.54 -12.87
CA ALA A 245 12.10 -6.91 -13.21
C ALA A 245 10.58 -7.07 -13.14
N VAL A 246 10.06 -8.08 -13.85
CA VAL A 246 8.67 -8.52 -13.73
C VAL A 246 8.64 -9.99 -13.31
N PRO A 247 8.99 -10.25 -12.06
CA PRO A 247 9.29 -11.60 -11.61
C PRO A 247 8.06 -12.46 -11.35
N GLN A 248 8.32 -13.75 -11.22
CA GLN A 248 7.47 -14.69 -10.49
C GLN A 248 8.33 -15.51 -9.54
N VAL A 249 7.75 -15.89 -8.40
CA VAL A 249 8.46 -16.59 -7.32
C VAL A 249 7.61 -17.72 -6.81
N PHE A 250 8.22 -18.92 -6.69
CA PHE A 250 7.62 -20.05 -5.99
C PHE A 250 8.17 -20.18 -4.58
N PHE A 251 7.26 -20.45 -3.65
CA PHE A 251 7.56 -20.74 -2.26
C PHE A 251 7.00 -22.09 -1.86
N THR A 252 7.70 -22.80 -1.01
CA THR A 252 7.19 -24.02 -0.38
C THR A 252 7.17 -23.86 1.13
N ARG A 253 6.28 -24.61 1.77
CA ARG A 253 6.31 -24.83 3.19
C ARG A 253 7.08 -26.11 3.49
N ASP A 254 8.02 -26.10 4.40
CA ASP A 254 8.63 -27.34 4.86
C ASP A 254 7.64 -28.13 5.72
N GLY A 255 7.68 -29.46 5.66
CA GLY A 255 6.63 -30.34 6.21
C GLY A 255 6.43 -30.29 7.74
N ALA A 256 7.24 -29.58 8.49
CA ALA A 256 7.16 -29.42 9.94
C ALA A 256 7.00 -27.96 10.36
N GLY A 257 7.36 -27.00 9.50
CA GLY A 257 7.43 -25.59 9.81
C GLY A 257 6.17 -24.82 9.41
N ARG A 258 5.96 -23.66 10.06
CA ARG A 258 4.96 -22.67 9.65
C ARG A 258 5.51 -21.66 8.63
N ALA A 259 6.83 -21.64 8.47
CA ALA A 259 7.53 -20.70 7.61
C ALA A 259 7.50 -21.13 6.13
N LEU A 260 7.46 -20.15 5.25
CA LEU A 260 7.64 -20.34 3.81
C LEU A 260 9.12 -20.19 3.47
N THR A 261 9.56 -20.95 2.45
CA THR A 261 10.92 -20.89 1.90
C THR A 261 10.85 -20.61 0.40
N PRO A 262 11.53 -19.59 -0.14
CA PRO A 262 11.59 -19.35 -1.58
C PRO A 262 12.38 -20.48 -2.26
N GLN A 263 11.87 -20.94 -3.40
CA GLN A 263 12.44 -22.11 -4.11
C GLN A 263 12.98 -21.76 -5.48
N ALA A 264 12.31 -20.84 -6.19
CA ALA A 264 12.68 -20.44 -7.54
C ALA A 264 12.18 -19.05 -7.84
N ILE A 265 12.98 -18.29 -8.57
CA ILE A 265 12.69 -16.93 -9.03
C ILE A 265 12.94 -16.85 -10.53
N GLN A 266 11.96 -16.44 -11.31
CA GLN A 266 12.12 -16.04 -12.70
C GLN A 266 11.95 -14.53 -12.79
N LEU A 267 12.92 -13.79 -13.34
CA LEU A 267 12.95 -12.32 -13.29
C LEU A 267 12.22 -11.64 -14.46
N LYS A 268 11.89 -12.38 -15.49
CA LYS A 268 11.11 -11.93 -16.64
C LYS A 268 10.47 -13.12 -17.34
N PRO A 269 9.40 -12.94 -18.13
CA PRO A 269 8.84 -14.00 -18.96
C PRO A 269 9.92 -14.69 -19.79
N HIS A 270 9.82 -16.01 -19.93
CA HIS A 270 10.77 -16.88 -20.66
C HIS A 270 12.23 -16.81 -20.16
N GLY A 271 12.48 -16.18 -19.00
CA GLY A 271 13.81 -16.02 -18.41
C GLY A 271 14.29 -17.27 -17.68
N TYR A 272 15.53 -17.21 -17.19
CA TYR A 272 16.14 -18.27 -16.38
C TYR A 272 15.46 -18.35 -14.98
N TRP A 273 15.31 -19.57 -14.46
CA TRP A 273 14.85 -19.82 -13.11
C TRP A 273 16.04 -19.87 -12.15
N PHE A 274 16.21 -18.81 -11.38
CA PHE A 274 17.19 -18.75 -10.30
C PHE A 274 16.71 -19.58 -9.11
N THR A 275 17.63 -20.33 -8.52
CA THR A 275 17.40 -21.18 -7.35
C THR A 275 18.52 -20.96 -6.33
N PRO A 276 18.39 -21.39 -5.06
CA PRO A 276 19.49 -21.36 -4.10
C PRO A 276 20.75 -22.14 -4.58
N ASP A 277 20.58 -23.12 -5.46
CA ASP A 277 21.67 -23.95 -6.03
C ASP A 277 22.55 -23.16 -7.03
N ASP A 278 22.12 -21.97 -7.52
CA ASP A 278 22.87 -21.09 -8.43
C ASP A 278 23.97 -20.26 -7.74
N GLY A 279 24.12 -20.42 -6.44
CA GLY A 279 25.10 -19.73 -5.63
C GLY A 279 24.60 -18.42 -5.01
N PRO A 280 25.31 -17.93 -3.98
CA PRO A 280 24.80 -16.88 -3.11
C PRO A 280 24.60 -15.53 -3.81
N ASN A 281 25.45 -15.17 -4.78
CA ASN A 281 25.35 -13.89 -5.47
C ASN A 281 24.17 -13.86 -6.44
N ALA A 282 23.97 -14.93 -7.24
CA ALA A 282 22.86 -15.01 -8.17
C ALA A 282 21.53 -15.03 -7.42
N TRP A 283 21.45 -15.80 -6.35
CA TRP A 283 20.26 -15.89 -5.51
C TRP A 283 19.93 -14.56 -4.82
N LEU A 284 20.94 -13.89 -4.24
CA LEU A 284 20.75 -12.57 -3.65
C LEU A 284 20.26 -11.55 -4.67
N LEU A 285 20.92 -11.47 -5.84
CA LEU A 285 20.52 -10.51 -6.87
C LEU A 285 19.11 -10.76 -7.38
N ALA A 286 18.71 -12.02 -7.53
CA ALA A 286 17.35 -12.38 -7.91
C ALA A 286 16.34 -11.87 -6.86
N LYS A 287 16.60 -12.05 -5.56
CA LYS A 287 15.74 -11.55 -4.47
C LYS A 287 15.67 -10.03 -4.43
N LEU A 288 16.77 -9.31 -4.67
CA LEU A 288 16.78 -7.84 -4.75
C LEU A 288 15.87 -7.32 -5.87
N HIS A 289 15.91 -7.94 -7.05
CA HIS A 289 15.01 -7.58 -8.15
C HIS A 289 13.54 -7.89 -7.84
N VAL A 290 13.25 -8.98 -7.13
CA VAL A 290 11.88 -9.27 -6.65
C VAL A 290 11.42 -8.20 -5.68
N ALA A 291 12.27 -7.80 -4.72
CA ALA A 291 11.94 -6.78 -3.73
C ALA A 291 11.66 -5.42 -4.38
N SER A 292 12.41 -5.06 -5.41
CA SER A 292 12.16 -3.85 -6.21
C SER A 292 10.81 -3.93 -6.93
N ALA A 293 10.49 -5.06 -7.57
CA ALA A 293 9.20 -5.26 -8.23
C ALA A 293 8.03 -5.24 -7.23
N ASP A 294 8.22 -5.83 -6.06
CA ASP A 294 7.23 -5.81 -4.99
C ASP A 294 6.93 -4.39 -4.49
N ALA A 295 7.95 -3.54 -4.41
CA ALA A 295 7.78 -2.14 -4.05
C ALA A 295 6.96 -1.36 -5.11
N GLN A 296 7.13 -1.67 -6.41
CA GLN A 296 6.31 -1.08 -7.48
C GLN A 296 4.85 -1.52 -7.38
N TRP A 297 4.63 -2.83 -7.19
CA TRP A 297 3.29 -3.38 -6.98
C TRP A 297 2.62 -2.77 -5.76
N TRP A 298 3.34 -2.73 -4.63
CA TRP A 298 2.85 -2.11 -3.42
C TRP A 298 2.41 -0.67 -3.65
N PHE A 299 3.29 0.15 -4.21
CA PHE A 299 3.03 1.58 -4.36
C PHE A 299 1.76 1.84 -5.17
N SER A 300 1.71 1.30 -6.39
CA SER A 300 0.62 1.61 -7.34
C SER A 300 -0.63 0.78 -7.08
N GLY A 301 -0.49 -0.48 -6.66
CA GLY A 301 -1.58 -1.45 -6.53
C GLY A 301 -2.12 -1.56 -5.13
N THR A 302 -1.36 -2.18 -4.25
CA THR A 302 -1.82 -2.49 -2.89
C THR A 302 -2.12 -1.23 -2.09
N HIS A 303 -1.32 -0.17 -2.25
CA HIS A 303 -1.51 1.10 -1.55
C HIS A 303 -2.43 2.05 -2.34
N LEU A 304 -1.98 2.61 -3.48
CA LEU A 304 -2.76 3.64 -4.17
C LEU A 304 -4.07 3.12 -4.73
N PHE A 305 -4.05 2.03 -5.51
CA PHE A 305 -5.28 1.55 -6.13
C PHE A 305 -6.26 0.96 -5.10
N SER A 306 -5.83 -0.04 -4.34
CA SER A 306 -6.74 -0.82 -3.49
C SER A 306 -7.31 -0.03 -2.29
N THR A 307 -6.65 1.05 -1.89
CA THR A 307 -7.13 1.91 -0.80
C THR A 307 -7.54 3.30 -1.31
N HIS A 308 -6.60 4.13 -1.74
CA HIS A 308 -6.86 5.53 -2.11
C HIS A 308 -7.89 5.68 -3.23
N SER A 309 -7.69 4.97 -4.36
CA SER A 309 -8.59 5.09 -5.51
C SER A 309 -9.99 4.57 -5.22
N ILE A 310 -10.08 3.42 -4.54
CA ILE A 310 -11.37 2.81 -4.23
C ILE A 310 -12.16 3.65 -3.22
N VAL A 311 -11.53 4.11 -2.16
CA VAL A 311 -12.19 4.94 -1.13
C VAL A 311 -12.59 6.31 -1.71
N MET A 312 -11.82 6.84 -2.66
CA MET A 312 -12.14 8.10 -3.34
C MET A 312 -13.48 8.04 -4.07
N ILE A 313 -13.85 6.90 -4.67
CA ILE A 313 -15.15 6.72 -5.34
C ILE A 313 -16.30 7.00 -4.37
N PHE A 314 -16.24 6.43 -3.17
CA PHE A 314 -17.24 6.65 -2.13
C PHE A 314 -17.24 8.10 -1.63
N SER A 315 -16.06 8.68 -1.47
CA SER A 315 -15.92 10.06 -1.02
C SER A 315 -16.58 11.03 -2.00
N ILE A 316 -16.34 10.85 -3.30
CA ILE A 316 -16.91 11.71 -4.34
C ILE A 316 -18.41 11.52 -4.45
N ALA A 317 -18.93 10.29 -4.47
CA ALA A 317 -20.36 10.04 -4.50
C ALA A 317 -21.06 10.71 -3.30
N THR A 318 -20.45 10.61 -2.10
CA THR A 318 -20.96 11.25 -0.89
C THR A 318 -21.01 12.78 -1.05
N GLN A 319 -19.90 13.40 -1.46
CA GLN A 319 -19.82 14.86 -1.59
C GLN A 319 -20.76 15.40 -2.67
N ASN A 320 -20.89 14.70 -3.81
CA ASN A 320 -21.82 15.08 -4.87
C ASN A 320 -23.27 15.14 -4.37
N LEU A 321 -23.72 14.14 -3.62
CA LEU A 321 -25.08 14.09 -3.14
C LEU A 321 -25.33 15.06 -1.97
N LEU A 322 -24.35 15.29 -1.11
CA LEU A 322 -24.41 16.33 -0.08
C LEU A 322 -24.55 17.72 -0.73
N ALA A 323 -23.76 18.02 -1.74
CA ALA A 323 -23.82 19.29 -2.48
C ALA A 323 -25.15 19.49 -3.20
N GLN A 324 -25.77 18.40 -3.70
CA GLN A 324 -27.08 18.42 -4.34
C GLN A 324 -28.24 18.41 -3.32
N GLN A 325 -27.97 18.39 -2.02
CA GLN A 325 -28.95 18.26 -0.95
C GLN A 325 -29.85 17.01 -1.08
N LYS A 326 -29.31 15.97 -1.72
CA LYS A 326 -29.97 14.66 -1.87
C LYS A 326 -29.59 13.68 -0.77
N LEU A 327 -28.54 13.98 -0.03
CA LEU A 327 -28.05 13.21 1.10
C LEU A 327 -28.01 14.11 2.33
N ASP A 328 -28.58 13.65 3.44
CA ASP A 328 -28.55 14.39 4.73
C ASP A 328 -27.25 14.06 5.47
N PRO A 329 -26.42 15.04 5.87
CA PRO A 329 -25.24 14.81 6.68
C PRO A 329 -25.56 14.17 8.05
N ASN A 330 -26.79 14.30 8.56
CA ASN A 330 -27.23 13.66 9.78
C ASN A 330 -27.78 12.26 9.60
N HIS A 331 -27.88 11.77 8.35
CA HIS A 331 -28.32 10.41 8.08
C HIS A 331 -27.38 9.41 8.76
N PRO A 332 -27.90 8.35 9.45
CA PRO A 332 -27.05 7.43 10.22
C PRO A 332 -25.92 6.78 9.40
N ILE A 333 -26.21 6.41 8.15
CA ILE A 333 -25.20 5.81 7.26
C ILE A 333 -24.14 6.85 6.85
N VAL A 334 -24.53 8.11 6.64
CA VAL A 334 -23.56 9.18 6.33
C VAL A 334 -22.65 9.44 7.51
N LYS A 335 -23.20 9.50 8.73
CA LYS A 335 -22.41 9.64 9.96
C LYS A 335 -21.42 8.48 10.16
N LEU A 336 -21.83 7.26 9.78
CA LEU A 336 -20.96 6.09 9.83
C LEU A 336 -19.74 6.26 8.92
N VAL A 337 -19.93 6.65 7.66
CA VAL A 337 -18.85 6.70 6.67
C VAL A 337 -18.03 7.98 6.75
N ALA A 338 -18.60 9.06 7.27
CA ALA A 338 -17.99 10.39 7.27
C ALA A 338 -16.56 10.45 7.85
N PRO A 339 -16.27 9.85 9.02
CA PRO A 339 -14.93 9.85 9.58
C PRO A 339 -13.89 9.16 8.68
N HIS A 340 -14.34 8.15 7.91
CA HIS A 340 -13.49 7.31 7.07
C HIS A 340 -13.26 7.89 5.66
N LEU A 341 -14.09 8.85 5.26
CA LEU A 341 -13.97 9.59 4.00
C LEU A 341 -13.33 10.97 4.17
N LYS A 342 -12.94 11.30 5.39
CA LYS A 342 -12.35 12.59 5.71
C LYS A 342 -10.95 12.73 5.08
N LYS A 343 -10.65 13.89 4.50
CA LYS A 343 -9.34 14.23 3.90
C LYS A 343 -8.95 13.45 2.65
N VAL A 344 -9.77 12.51 2.21
CA VAL A 344 -9.47 11.68 1.03
C VAL A 344 -9.22 12.53 -0.21
N PHE A 345 -9.92 13.66 -0.36
CA PHE A 345 -9.71 14.58 -1.47
C PHE A 345 -8.34 15.24 -1.45
N ASP A 346 -7.93 15.76 -0.29
CA ASP A 346 -6.66 16.48 -0.20
C ASP A 346 -5.47 15.56 -0.47
N ILE A 347 -5.45 14.39 0.16
CA ILE A 347 -4.35 13.45 -0.05
C ILE A 347 -4.35 12.93 -1.50
N ASN A 348 -5.50 12.54 -2.05
CA ASN A 348 -5.55 12.03 -3.41
C ASN A 348 -5.23 13.11 -4.44
N ASN A 349 -5.65 14.34 -4.21
CA ASN A 349 -5.25 15.46 -5.05
C ASN A 349 -3.73 15.68 -5.02
N ALA A 350 -3.09 15.52 -3.87
CA ALA A 350 -1.63 15.56 -3.77
C ALA A 350 -0.96 14.40 -4.51
N VAL A 351 -1.55 13.19 -4.43
CA VAL A 351 -1.00 11.99 -5.09
C VAL A 351 -1.19 12.02 -6.60
N TYR A 352 -2.39 12.36 -7.06
CA TYR A 352 -2.78 12.23 -8.47
C TYR A 352 -2.63 13.50 -9.30
N ASN A 353 -2.15 14.60 -8.72
CA ASN A 353 -1.85 15.78 -9.51
C ASN A 353 -0.71 15.49 -10.49
N LEU A 354 -1.05 15.46 -11.78
CA LEU A 354 -0.16 15.07 -12.87
C LEU A 354 0.65 16.20 -13.47
N GLN A 355 0.41 17.43 -13.06
CA GLN A 355 1.10 18.56 -13.64
C GLN A 355 2.61 18.49 -13.39
N GLY A 356 3.38 18.51 -14.45
CA GLY A 356 4.84 18.32 -14.47
C GLY A 356 5.64 19.56 -14.10
N GLY A 357 5.18 20.32 -13.14
CA GLY A 357 5.82 21.53 -12.65
C GLY A 357 4.92 22.22 -11.66
N PRO A 358 5.36 23.35 -11.08
CA PRO A 358 4.41 24.16 -10.38
C PRO A 358 3.34 24.54 -11.41
N ASN A 359 2.05 24.21 -11.11
CA ASN A 359 0.97 24.78 -11.88
C ASN A 359 1.06 26.30 -11.84
N ASP A 360 0.24 27.04 -12.60
CA ASP A 360 0.19 28.50 -12.59
C ASP A 360 0.09 29.11 -11.18
N ARG A 361 -0.12 28.29 -10.16
CA ARG A 361 -0.26 28.60 -8.75
C ARG A 361 0.92 28.16 -7.91
N GLY A 362 1.99 27.63 -8.50
CA GLY A 362 3.19 27.20 -7.80
C GLY A 362 3.08 25.89 -7.02
N ILE A 363 2.07 25.06 -7.31
CA ILE A 363 1.87 23.78 -6.62
C ILE A 363 2.46 22.65 -7.46
N TYR A 364 3.37 21.90 -6.85
CA TYR A 364 3.93 20.68 -7.39
C TYR A 364 3.15 19.48 -6.88
N SER A 365 3.23 18.36 -7.55
CA SER A 365 2.51 17.15 -7.19
C SER A 365 3.40 16.08 -6.57
N LEU A 366 2.81 15.18 -5.81
CA LEU A 366 3.46 13.94 -5.41
C LEU A 366 3.85 13.09 -6.64
N GLY A 367 3.22 13.31 -7.79
CA GLY A 367 3.64 12.74 -9.07
C GLY A 367 5.11 13.02 -9.41
N GLN A 368 5.66 14.14 -8.96
CA GLN A 368 7.10 14.41 -9.13
C GLN A 368 7.99 13.54 -8.23
N PHE A 369 7.50 13.12 -7.06
CA PHE A 369 8.16 12.07 -6.28
C PHE A 369 8.15 10.74 -7.04
N CYS A 370 7.00 10.37 -7.62
CA CYS A 370 6.95 9.18 -8.47
C CYS A 370 7.99 9.24 -9.58
N ASP A 371 8.15 10.41 -10.23
CA ASP A 371 9.18 10.61 -11.24
C ASP A 371 10.61 10.56 -10.68
N ALA A 372 10.82 10.86 -9.42
CA ALA A 372 12.13 10.78 -8.78
C ALA A 372 12.49 9.38 -8.30
N VAL A 373 11.53 8.61 -7.79
CA VAL A 373 11.80 7.34 -7.08
C VAL A 373 11.42 6.10 -7.87
N LEU A 374 10.41 6.15 -8.75
CA LEU A 374 9.92 4.98 -9.46
C LEU A 374 10.47 4.90 -10.89
N PRO A 375 10.88 3.72 -11.39
CA PRO A 375 11.47 3.58 -12.72
C PRO A 375 10.51 3.94 -13.85
N GLY A 376 9.20 3.72 -13.70
CA GLY A 376 8.16 4.14 -14.63
C GLY A 376 7.65 5.56 -14.41
N GLY A 377 8.11 6.24 -13.35
CA GLY A 377 7.59 7.54 -12.94
C GLY A 377 6.09 7.54 -12.70
N ARG A 378 5.47 8.72 -12.72
CA ARG A 378 4.02 8.87 -12.54
C ARG A 378 3.21 8.16 -13.63
N ILE A 379 3.68 8.15 -14.88
CA ILE A 379 3.01 7.44 -15.97
C ILE A 379 2.94 5.94 -15.67
N GLY A 380 4.05 5.36 -15.19
CA GLY A 380 4.09 3.97 -14.77
C GLY A 380 3.15 3.65 -13.62
N VAL A 381 2.94 4.59 -12.68
CA VAL A 381 1.95 4.45 -11.61
C VAL A 381 0.54 4.31 -12.20
N TYR A 382 0.16 5.17 -13.15
CA TYR A 382 -1.16 5.09 -13.78
C TYR A 382 -1.36 3.83 -14.61
N GLU A 383 -0.35 3.41 -15.37
CA GLU A 383 -0.42 2.15 -16.11
C GLU A 383 -0.59 0.96 -15.18
N THR A 384 0.10 0.97 -14.05
CA THR A 384 -0.05 -0.08 -13.03
C THR A 384 -1.44 -0.05 -12.39
N ILE A 385 -1.96 1.12 -12.02
CA ILE A 385 -3.32 1.28 -11.51
C ILE A 385 -4.34 0.76 -12.53
N ASN A 386 -4.16 1.13 -13.80
CA ASN A 386 -5.03 0.66 -14.87
C ASN A 386 -4.95 -0.87 -15.07
N ALA A 387 -3.76 -1.45 -14.96
CA ALA A 387 -3.58 -2.89 -15.02
C ALA A 387 -4.33 -3.61 -13.89
N PHE A 388 -4.34 -3.06 -12.68
CA PHE A 388 -5.15 -3.56 -11.58
C PHE A 388 -6.65 -3.48 -11.88
N TYR A 389 -7.08 -2.35 -12.41
CA TYR A 389 -8.50 -2.13 -12.70
C TYR A 389 -9.02 -3.02 -13.83
N VAL A 390 -8.23 -3.21 -14.90
CA VAL A 390 -8.69 -3.86 -16.14
C VAL A 390 -8.30 -5.33 -16.22
N LYS A 391 -7.08 -5.70 -15.82
CA LYS A 391 -6.47 -7.00 -16.14
C LYS A 391 -6.48 -8.00 -15.00
N TYR A 392 -6.57 -7.55 -13.76
CA TYR A 392 -6.50 -8.44 -12.62
C TYR A 392 -7.79 -9.27 -12.50
N GLY A 393 -7.79 -10.46 -13.10
CA GLY A 393 -8.90 -11.40 -13.02
C GLY A 393 -10.17 -11.03 -13.80
N GLY A 394 -10.06 -10.17 -14.84
CA GLY A 394 -11.20 -9.76 -15.66
C GLY A 394 -11.86 -8.46 -15.23
N GLY A 395 -11.20 -7.67 -14.41
CA GLY A 395 -11.63 -6.41 -13.84
C GLY A 395 -11.67 -6.46 -12.31
N TYR A 396 -11.51 -5.29 -11.68
CA TYR A 396 -11.62 -5.19 -10.22
C TYR A 396 -13.07 -5.43 -9.78
N SER A 397 -13.28 -6.37 -8.88
CA SER A 397 -14.57 -6.62 -8.23
C SER A 397 -14.50 -6.16 -6.78
N PHE A 398 -15.31 -5.17 -6.42
CA PHE A 398 -15.36 -4.67 -5.04
C PHE A 398 -15.79 -5.77 -4.05
N SER A 399 -16.75 -6.61 -4.44
CA SER A 399 -17.23 -7.71 -3.60
C SER A 399 -16.17 -8.79 -3.36
N ASP A 400 -15.38 -9.12 -4.38
CA ASP A 400 -14.30 -10.11 -4.28
C ASP A 400 -13.12 -9.60 -3.45
N ASN A 401 -13.01 -8.28 -3.29
CA ASN A 401 -12.01 -7.62 -2.45
C ASN A 401 -12.49 -7.33 -1.01
N SER A 402 -13.68 -7.83 -0.60
CA SER A 402 -13.99 -7.93 0.83
C SER A 402 -12.97 -8.87 1.48
N PHE A 403 -12.43 -8.48 2.65
CA PHE A 403 -11.21 -9.10 3.18
C PHE A 403 -11.26 -10.64 3.31
N PRO A 404 -12.30 -11.28 3.88
CA PRO A 404 -12.36 -12.74 3.93
C PRO A 404 -12.50 -13.40 2.55
N THR A 405 -13.17 -12.73 1.60
CA THR A 405 -13.36 -13.27 0.24
C THR A 405 -12.04 -13.21 -0.53
N GLU A 406 -11.32 -12.12 -0.42
CA GLU A 406 -10.01 -11.92 -1.02
C GLU A 406 -9.01 -12.97 -0.53
N LEU A 407 -8.92 -13.22 0.78
CA LEU A 407 -8.08 -14.27 1.35
C LEU A 407 -8.44 -15.66 0.81
N ARG A 408 -9.73 -15.97 0.71
CA ARG A 408 -10.21 -17.26 0.18
C ARG A 408 -9.89 -17.42 -1.30
N ILE A 409 -10.08 -16.38 -2.11
CA ILE A 409 -9.76 -16.40 -3.55
C ILE A 409 -8.27 -16.63 -3.77
N ARG A 410 -7.41 -16.08 -2.93
CA ARG A 410 -5.97 -16.31 -2.99
C ARG A 410 -5.53 -17.64 -2.36
N GLY A 411 -6.43 -18.36 -1.69
CA GLY A 411 -6.12 -19.63 -1.04
C GLY A 411 -5.27 -19.50 0.21
N ILE A 412 -5.36 -18.35 0.88
CA ILE A 412 -4.53 -17.99 2.05
C ILE A 412 -5.37 -17.66 3.29
N ASP A 413 -6.64 -17.99 3.29
CA ASP A 413 -7.43 -17.98 4.52
C ASP A 413 -6.90 -19.00 5.55
N GLN A 414 -7.38 -18.94 6.79
CA GLN A 414 -6.87 -19.81 7.85
C GLN A 414 -7.19 -21.30 7.65
N GLN A 415 -8.14 -21.64 6.79
CA GLN A 415 -8.48 -23.04 6.48
C GLN A 415 -7.57 -23.62 5.40
N GLN A 416 -7.19 -22.80 4.42
CA GLN A 416 -6.35 -23.19 3.28
C GLN A 416 -4.86 -23.06 3.60
N PHE A 417 -4.48 -22.09 4.46
CA PHE A 417 -3.13 -21.86 4.93
C PHE A 417 -3.12 -21.61 6.44
N ASP A 418 -2.77 -22.61 7.23
CA ASP A 418 -2.66 -22.54 8.69
C ASP A 418 -1.30 -22.00 9.17
N GLY A 419 -0.40 -21.61 8.25
CA GLY A 419 0.88 -20.97 8.55
C GLY A 419 0.72 -19.55 9.07
N GLU A 420 1.79 -19.00 9.58
CA GLU A 420 1.85 -17.64 10.07
C GLU A 420 1.70 -16.64 8.92
N PHE A 421 0.75 -15.75 9.04
CA PHE A 421 0.54 -14.64 8.12
C PHE A 421 0.19 -13.39 8.94
N PRO A 422 1.17 -12.59 9.37
CA PRO A 422 0.97 -11.50 10.31
C PRO A 422 -0.13 -10.52 9.92
N TYR A 423 -0.15 -10.07 8.65
CA TYR A 423 -1.21 -9.19 8.14
C TYR A 423 -2.59 -9.82 8.28
N ARG A 424 -2.78 -11.04 7.73
CA ARG A 424 -4.07 -11.74 7.81
C ARG A 424 -4.54 -11.93 9.25
N ASP A 425 -3.63 -12.44 10.09
CA ASP A 425 -3.96 -12.87 11.45
C ASP A 425 -4.34 -11.69 12.35
N ASP A 426 -3.76 -10.50 12.10
CA ASP A 426 -4.08 -9.29 12.86
C ASP A 426 -5.18 -8.44 12.20
N ALA A 427 -5.40 -8.55 10.88
CA ALA A 427 -6.48 -7.84 10.17
C ALA A 427 -7.85 -8.53 10.30
N LEU A 428 -7.92 -9.85 10.44
CA LEU A 428 -9.20 -10.56 10.61
C LEU A 428 -10.01 -10.10 11.84
N PRO A 429 -9.41 -9.93 13.03
CA PRO A 429 -10.12 -9.33 14.17
C PRO A 429 -10.71 -7.96 13.86
N TRP A 430 -9.97 -7.09 13.16
CA TRP A 430 -10.47 -5.79 12.71
C TRP A 430 -11.64 -5.92 11.76
N TRP A 431 -11.54 -6.78 10.76
CA TRP A 431 -12.63 -7.06 9.83
C TRP A 431 -13.91 -7.48 10.57
N HIS A 432 -13.81 -8.42 11.52
CA HIS A 432 -14.95 -8.91 12.26
C HIS A 432 -15.60 -7.80 13.12
N ALA A 433 -14.80 -6.98 13.79
CA ALA A 433 -15.32 -5.86 14.58
C ALA A 433 -16.02 -4.82 13.70
N ILE A 434 -15.43 -4.47 12.55
CA ILE A 434 -16.00 -3.54 11.56
C ILE A 434 -17.30 -4.12 10.98
N ALA A 435 -17.32 -5.38 10.57
CA ALA A 435 -18.49 -6.01 9.99
C ALA A 435 -19.67 -6.09 10.98
N GLN A 436 -19.40 -6.39 12.25
CA GLN A 436 -20.41 -6.36 13.30
C GLN A 436 -20.94 -4.93 13.53
N PHE A 437 -20.05 -3.95 13.54
CA PHE A 437 -20.42 -2.56 13.73
C PHE A 437 -21.29 -2.03 12.58
N THR A 438 -20.90 -2.24 11.34
CA THR A 438 -21.67 -1.81 10.16
C THR A 438 -23.03 -2.46 10.12
N SER A 439 -23.11 -3.77 10.42
CA SER A 439 -24.38 -4.49 10.53
C SER A 439 -25.28 -3.88 11.63
N ALA A 440 -24.73 -3.61 12.80
CA ALA A 440 -25.48 -3.00 13.90
C ALA A 440 -26.02 -1.60 13.57
N ILE A 441 -25.26 -0.77 12.85
CA ILE A 441 -25.72 0.55 12.39
C ILE A 441 -26.82 0.41 11.33
N VAL A 442 -26.67 -0.49 10.36
CA VAL A 442 -27.71 -0.75 9.35
C VAL A 442 -29.00 -1.25 10.00
N ASP A 443 -28.90 -2.20 10.95
CA ASP A 443 -30.05 -2.73 11.69
C ASP A 443 -30.70 -1.69 12.60
N ALA A 444 -29.91 -0.77 13.16
CA ALA A 444 -30.43 0.34 13.95
C ALA A 444 -31.12 1.40 13.08
N THR A 445 -30.78 1.47 11.79
CA THR A 445 -31.33 2.46 10.85
C THR A 445 -32.57 1.95 10.14
N TYR A 446 -32.57 0.68 9.71
CA TYR A 446 -33.67 0.07 8.95
C TYR A 446 -34.17 -1.20 9.63
N ALA A 447 -35.46 -1.30 9.89
CA ALA A 447 -36.06 -2.53 10.43
C ALA A 447 -36.12 -3.63 9.36
N THR A 448 -36.40 -3.27 8.10
CA THR A 448 -36.60 -4.20 6.98
C THR A 448 -35.84 -3.76 5.71
N ASP A 449 -35.63 -4.70 4.77
CA ASP A 449 -35.12 -4.39 3.44
C ASP A 449 -36.07 -3.45 2.66
N ALA A 450 -37.38 -3.51 2.93
CA ALA A 450 -38.34 -2.60 2.30
C ALA A 450 -38.16 -1.14 2.75
N GLU A 451 -37.81 -0.91 4.02
CA GLU A 451 -37.48 0.44 4.50
C GLU A 451 -36.20 0.96 3.85
N LEU A 452 -35.17 0.13 3.71
CA LEU A 452 -33.97 0.47 2.98
C LEU A 452 -34.26 0.78 1.50
N ALA A 453 -35.07 -0.05 0.84
CA ALA A 453 -35.44 0.16 -0.56
C ALA A 453 -36.28 1.43 -0.78
N ALA A 454 -36.98 1.93 0.24
CA ALA A 454 -37.69 3.20 0.20
C ALA A 454 -36.81 4.42 0.43
N ASP A 455 -35.58 4.23 0.93
CA ASP A 455 -34.62 5.31 1.14
C ASP A 455 -33.94 5.72 -0.17
N ARG A 456 -34.47 6.77 -0.80
CA ARG A 456 -33.96 7.28 -2.06
C ARG A 456 -32.55 7.83 -1.96
N ALA A 457 -32.17 8.41 -0.83
CA ALA A 457 -30.85 9.00 -0.65
C ALA A 457 -29.76 7.92 -0.69
N ILE A 458 -29.96 6.83 0.00
CA ILE A 458 -29.03 5.68 -0.01
C ILE A 458 -29.05 4.96 -1.36
N LYS A 459 -30.22 4.85 -2.00
CA LYS A 459 -30.30 4.30 -3.36
C LYS A 459 -29.49 5.12 -4.35
N ASP A 460 -29.70 6.45 -4.37
CA ASP A 460 -28.97 7.36 -5.27
C ASP A 460 -27.46 7.31 -5.00
N TRP A 461 -27.04 7.16 -3.74
CA TRP A 461 -25.65 7.00 -3.34
C TRP A 461 -25.04 5.72 -3.91
N MET A 462 -25.72 4.60 -3.74
CA MET A 462 -25.28 3.31 -4.30
C MET A 462 -25.28 3.30 -5.83
N ASP A 463 -26.25 3.95 -6.46
CA ASP A 463 -26.32 4.07 -7.92
C ASP A 463 -25.12 4.87 -8.48
N GLN A 464 -24.70 5.95 -7.81
CA GLN A 464 -23.50 6.70 -8.21
C GLN A 464 -22.21 5.90 -8.02
N ILE A 465 -22.09 5.17 -6.91
CA ILE A 465 -20.94 4.29 -6.67
C ILE A 465 -20.90 3.19 -7.74
N ALA A 466 -22.03 2.53 -8.00
CA ALA A 466 -22.14 1.49 -9.01
C ALA A 466 -21.80 2.02 -10.42
N GLN A 467 -22.25 3.23 -10.74
CA GLN A 467 -21.92 3.86 -12.01
C GLN A 467 -20.40 4.09 -12.15
N ALA A 468 -19.73 4.57 -11.11
CA ALA A 468 -18.30 4.78 -11.11
C ALA A 468 -17.51 3.47 -11.29
N PHE A 469 -17.94 2.37 -10.65
CA PHE A 469 -17.29 1.08 -10.81
C PHE A 469 -17.59 0.38 -12.14
N ASN A 470 -18.80 0.55 -12.68
CA ASN A 470 -19.27 -0.31 -13.75
C ASN A 470 -19.04 0.28 -15.17
N HIS A 471 -19.00 1.59 -15.37
CA HIS A 471 -18.71 2.31 -16.65
C HIS A 471 -19.00 1.52 -17.93
N GLY A 472 -20.19 0.88 -18.02
CA GLY A 472 -20.62 0.11 -19.18
C GLY A 472 -19.88 -1.21 -19.44
N ARG A 473 -19.00 -1.63 -18.54
CA ARG A 473 -18.30 -2.93 -18.57
C ARG A 473 -18.93 -3.95 -17.63
N GLN A 474 -18.30 -5.12 -17.45
CA GLN A 474 -18.76 -6.14 -16.49
C GLN A 474 -19.00 -5.50 -15.11
N PRO A 475 -20.08 -5.86 -14.40
CA PRO A 475 -20.41 -5.24 -13.13
C PRO A 475 -19.32 -5.54 -12.09
N ASN A 476 -18.49 -4.54 -11.82
CA ASN A 476 -17.41 -4.61 -10.83
C ASN A 476 -17.91 -4.26 -9.42
N PHE A 477 -19.13 -3.79 -9.32
CA PHE A 477 -19.83 -3.48 -8.08
C PHE A 477 -21.28 -3.98 -8.18
N PHE A 478 -21.66 -4.82 -7.24
CA PHE A 478 -23.02 -5.35 -7.14
C PHE A 478 -23.65 -4.93 -5.82
N TYR A 479 -24.87 -4.39 -5.90
CA TYR A 479 -25.69 -4.07 -4.76
C TYR A 479 -27.16 -4.37 -5.10
N GLY A 480 -27.74 -5.37 -4.44
CA GLY A 480 -29.12 -5.84 -4.68
C GLY A 480 -30.18 -5.16 -3.81
N GLY A 481 -29.77 -4.25 -2.92
CA GLY A 481 -30.71 -3.46 -2.12
C GLY A 481 -31.13 -4.10 -0.79
N THR A 482 -30.41 -5.09 -0.31
CA THR A 482 -30.67 -5.68 1.01
C THR A 482 -29.81 -5.04 2.10
N LYS A 483 -30.26 -5.08 3.35
CA LYS A 483 -29.54 -4.60 4.53
C LYS A 483 -28.19 -5.33 4.69
N GLY A 484 -28.18 -6.64 4.43
CA GLY A 484 -26.95 -7.44 4.50
C GLY A 484 -25.90 -6.99 3.48
N GLU A 485 -26.31 -6.70 2.25
CA GLU A 485 -25.42 -6.19 1.21
C GLU A 485 -24.92 -4.78 1.52
N LEU A 486 -25.80 -3.89 2.04
CA LEU A 486 -25.38 -2.57 2.48
C LEU A 486 -24.31 -2.68 3.59
N ALA A 487 -24.56 -3.51 4.61
CA ALA A 487 -23.61 -3.73 5.70
C ALA A 487 -22.26 -4.28 5.18
N ALA A 488 -22.28 -5.19 4.20
CA ALA A 488 -21.06 -5.74 3.59
C ALA A 488 -20.28 -4.69 2.78
N VAL A 489 -20.97 -3.85 2.01
CA VAL A 489 -20.35 -2.72 1.29
C VAL A 489 -19.70 -1.76 2.28
N LEU A 490 -20.40 -1.37 3.33
CA LEU A 490 -19.89 -0.48 4.37
C LEU A 490 -18.69 -1.10 5.11
N ALA A 491 -18.76 -2.40 5.43
CA ALA A 491 -17.66 -3.10 6.09
C ALA A 491 -16.40 -3.10 5.21
N THR A 492 -16.55 -3.37 3.93
CA THR A 492 -15.42 -3.35 2.97
C THR A 492 -14.83 -1.95 2.86
N LEU A 493 -15.67 -0.93 2.70
CA LEU A 493 -15.23 0.46 2.65
C LEU A 493 -14.44 0.86 3.91
N LEU A 494 -15.02 0.63 5.10
CA LEU A 494 -14.37 0.98 6.35
C LEU A 494 -13.05 0.23 6.54
N PHE A 495 -13.01 -1.05 6.21
CA PHE A 495 -11.79 -1.85 6.30
C PHE A 495 -10.68 -1.31 5.38
N LEU A 496 -11.01 -0.97 4.12
CA LEU A 496 -10.06 -0.40 3.16
C LEU A 496 -9.53 0.95 3.63
N ALA A 497 -10.41 1.82 4.14
CA ALA A 497 -10.03 3.16 4.60
C ALA A 497 -9.25 3.16 5.92
N THR A 498 -9.30 2.09 6.70
CA THR A 498 -8.75 2.01 8.06
C THR A 498 -7.65 0.96 8.17
N ALA A 499 -7.99 -0.27 8.57
CA ALA A 499 -7.01 -1.31 8.86
C ALA A 499 -6.16 -1.70 7.65
N LYS A 500 -6.74 -1.82 6.45
CA LYS A 500 -5.98 -2.09 5.22
C LYS A 500 -5.00 -0.97 4.92
N HIS A 501 -5.49 0.27 4.84
CA HIS A 501 -4.63 1.42 4.55
C HIS A 501 -3.50 1.55 5.58
N THR A 502 -3.83 1.47 6.88
CA THR A 502 -2.81 1.53 7.95
C THR A 502 -1.77 0.42 7.81
N ALA A 503 -2.18 -0.81 7.52
CA ALA A 503 -1.25 -1.93 7.35
C ALA A 503 -0.27 -1.70 6.20
N VAL A 504 -0.74 -1.22 5.06
CA VAL A 504 0.10 -1.07 3.86
C VAL A 504 0.87 0.26 3.83
N ASN A 505 0.41 1.28 4.54
CA ASN A 505 1.08 2.57 4.64
C ASN A 505 2.12 2.60 5.77
N ASN A 506 1.75 2.21 7.01
CA ASN A 506 2.63 2.36 8.16
C ASN A 506 3.82 1.37 8.16
N THR A 507 3.76 0.33 7.33
CA THR A 507 4.88 -0.60 7.08
C THR A 507 5.94 -0.04 6.14
N MET A 508 5.67 1.07 5.47
CA MET A 508 6.50 1.60 4.38
C MET A 508 7.94 1.89 4.80
N LEU A 509 8.13 2.54 5.96
CA LEU A 509 9.48 2.84 6.45
C LEU A 509 10.28 1.56 6.75
N ASP A 510 9.67 0.60 7.43
CA ASP A 510 10.32 -0.66 7.79
C ASP A 510 10.62 -1.54 6.57
N ALA A 511 9.78 -1.47 5.54
CA ALA A 511 9.96 -2.23 4.30
C ALA A 511 10.98 -1.58 3.35
N TYR A 512 11.00 -0.26 3.22
CA TYR A 512 11.70 0.45 2.15
C TYR A 512 12.69 1.51 2.64
N GLY A 513 12.77 1.79 3.93
CA GLY A 513 13.72 2.72 4.53
C GLY A 513 15.16 2.22 4.45
N PHE A 514 15.38 0.90 4.52
CA PHE A 514 16.66 0.28 4.18
C PHE A 514 16.68 -0.09 2.69
N ILE A 515 17.34 0.72 1.87
CA ILE A 515 17.28 0.64 0.40
C ILE A 515 17.46 -0.80 -0.15
N PRO A 516 18.44 -1.60 0.33
CA PRO A 516 18.63 -2.96 -0.18
C PRO A 516 17.45 -3.90 0.09
N ASN A 517 16.58 -3.55 1.02
CA ASN A 517 15.39 -4.34 1.31
C ASN A 517 14.26 -4.19 0.28
N GLY A 518 14.26 -3.05 -0.45
CA GLY A 518 13.28 -2.75 -1.48
C GLY A 518 13.62 -1.45 -2.20
N ALA A 519 14.68 -1.48 -3.01
CA ALA A 519 15.02 -0.35 -3.87
C ALA A 519 13.87 -0.04 -4.82
N PHE A 520 13.40 1.20 -4.87
CA PHE A 520 12.33 1.59 -5.78
C PHE A 520 12.74 1.54 -7.24
N ALA A 521 14.03 1.67 -7.53
CA ALA A 521 14.58 1.42 -8.86
C ALA A 521 15.91 0.70 -8.74
N MET A 522 16.18 -0.23 -9.64
CA MET A 522 17.48 -0.89 -9.76
C MET A 522 18.35 -0.14 -10.76
N ASN A 523 19.68 -0.15 -10.56
CA ASN A 523 20.67 0.52 -11.42
C ASN A 523 21.25 -0.41 -12.50
N ALA A 524 20.93 -1.69 -12.48
CA ALA A 524 21.33 -2.64 -13.51
C ALA A 524 20.18 -3.53 -13.93
N ALA A 525 20.26 -4.01 -15.17
CA ALA A 525 19.27 -4.95 -15.71
C ALA A 525 19.25 -6.27 -14.91
N PRO A 526 18.08 -6.92 -14.80
CA PRO A 526 18.00 -8.23 -14.20
C PRO A 526 18.96 -9.21 -14.87
N PRO A 527 19.67 -10.06 -14.10
CA PRO A 527 20.56 -11.07 -14.66
C PRO A 527 19.77 -12.07 -15.51
N THR A 528 20.38 -12.57 -16.57
CA THR A 528 19.79 -13.57 -17.47
C THR A 528 20.40 -14.96 -17.30
N THR A 529 21.51 -15.06 -16.56
CA THR A 529 22.24 -16.29 -16.25
C THR A 529 22.69 -16.28 -14.80
N PRO A 530 23.05 -17.42 -14.20
CA PRO A 530 23.54 -17.48 -12.83
C PRO A 530 24.99 -16.98 -12.65
N ASP A 531 25.68 -16.58 -13.72
CA ASP A 531 27.05 -16.08 -13.67
C ASP A 531 27.10 -14.66 -13.06
N VAL A 532 26.82 -14.56 -11.76
CA VAL A 532 26.70 -13.29 -11.03
C VAL A 532 27.86 -13.15 -10.05
N THR A 533 28.63 -12.06 -10.20
CA THR A 533 29.69 -11.70 -9.26
C THR A 533 29.17 -10.81 -8.13
N GLY A 534 29.92 -10.70 -7.03
CA GLY A 534 29.58 -9.78 -5.93
C GLY A 534 29.54 -8.31 -6.37
N ASP A 535 30.41 -7.91 -7.30
CA ASP A 535 30.41 -6.57 -7.89
C ASP A 535 29.11 -6.29 -8.68
N MET A 536 28.61 -7.26 -9.43
CA MET A 536 27.32 -7.12 -10.13
C MET A 536 26.16 -6.91 -9.14
N VAL A 537 26.16 -7.61 -8.00
CA VAL A 537 25.15 -7.43 -6.95
C VAL A 537 25.19 -6.01 -6.40
N ILE A 538 26.38 -5.52 -6.03
CA ILE A 538 26.58 -4.19 -5.47
C ILE A 538 26.13 -3.10 -6.45
N ARG A 539 26.56 -3.18 -7.71
CA ARG A 539 26.24 -2.19 -8.74
C ARG A 539 24.78 -2.20 -9.20
N SER A 540 24.04 -3.24 -8.88
CA SER A 540 22.61 -3.31 -9.21
C SER A 540 21.75 -2.47 -8.29
N LEU A 541 22.25 -2.11 -7.11
CA LEU A 541 21.58 -1.19 -6.20
C LEU A 541 21.89 0.27 -6.55
N PRO A 542 21.04 1.23 -6.18
CA PRO A 542 21.38 2.65 -6.24
C PRO A 542 22.68 2.94 -5.49
N ASP A 543 23.54 3.80 -6.05
CA ASP A 543 24.83 4.09 -5.42
C ASP A 543 24.66 5.04 -4.22
N PRO A 544 24.88 4.57 -2.99
CA PRO A 544 24.72 5.40 -1.82
C PRO A 544 25.80 6.50 -1.70
N PHE A 545 26.86 6.48 -2.50
CA PHE A 545 27.96 7.44 -2.46
C PHE A 545 27.93 8.46 -3.60
N ASP A 546 27.23 8.19 -4.69
CA ASP A 546 27.03 9.13 -5.79
C ASP A 546 25.67 9.84 -5.67
N LEU A 547 25.44 10.51 -4.55
CA LEU A 547 24.19 11.23 -4.29
C LEU A 547 24.00 12.48 -5.18
N SER A 548 25.01 12.82 -5.99
CA SER A 548 24.92 13.91 -6.97
C SER A 548 24.31 13.47 -8.31
N ASN A 549 24.22 12.15 -8.54
CA ASN A 549 23.61 11.61 -9.75
C ASN A 549 22.09 11.76 -9.69
N PRO A 550 21.47 12.52 -10.61
CA PRO A 550 20.03 12.73 -10.61
C PRO A 550 19.21 11.45 -10.87
N ALA A 551 19.82 10.40 -11.41
CA ALA A 551 19.17 9.10 -11.57
C ALA A 551 19.23 8.24 -10.29
N ASN A 552 19.97 8.68 -9.27
CA ASN A 552 20.13 7.96 -8.01
C ASN A 552 18.93 8.19 -7.09
N THR A 553 18.25 7.11 -6.72
CA THR A 553 17.00 7.15 -5.96
C THR A 553 17.18 7.06 -4.44
N VAL A 554 18.41 6.99 -3.91
CA VAL A 554 18.65 6.77 -2.47
C VAL A 554 18.00 7.84 -1.60
N LEU A 555 18.37 9.10 -1.77
CA LEU A 555 17.80 10.20 -0.96
C LEU A 555 16.32 10.44 -1.25
N PRO A 556 15.86 10.47 -2.52
CA PRO A 556 14.44 10.56 -2.80
C PRO A 556 13.61 9.45 -2.16
N GLN A 557 14.09 8.20 -2.15
CA GLN A 557 13.39 7.09 -1.53
C GLN A 557 13.29 7.25 0.00
N ILE A 558 14.39 7.56 0.68
CA ILE A 558 14.38 7.79 2.14
C ILE A 558 13.43 8.94 2.48
N GLY A 559 13.51 10.05 1.76
CA GLY A 559 12.63 11.19 1.96
C GLY A 559 11.16 10.83 1.77
N PHE A 560 10.84 10.06 0.73
CA PHE A 560 9.48 9.61 0.45
C PHE A 560 8.92 8.72 1.58
N VAL A 561 9.67 7.70 2.01
CA VAL A 561 9.17 6.77 3.04
C VAL A 561 9.04 7.45 4.41
N MET A 562 9.85 8.45 4.69
CA MET A 562 9.73 9.25 5.91
C MET A 562 8.55 10.21 5.86
N ALA A 563 8.33 10.89 4.74
CA ALA A 563 7.19 11.78 4.56
C ALA A 563 5.85 11.04 4.67
N GLY A 564 5.78 9.82 4.15
CA GLY A 564 4.59 8.98 4.18
C GLY A 564 4.22 8.40 5.55
N THR A 565 5.03 8.61 6.60
CA THR A 565 4.73 8.17 7.98
C THR A 565 4.29 9.30 8.90
N ALA A 566 3.63 10.34 8.36
CA ALA A 566 3.21 11.48 9.15
C ALA A 566 2.33 11.09 10.34
N ASP A 567 2.64 11.67 11.49
CA ASP A 567 1.95 11.41 12.75
C ASP A 567 0.71 12.32 12.84
N VAL A 568 -0.36 11.94 12.15
CA VAL A 568 -1.61 12.70 12.14
C VAL A 568 -2.56 12.06 13.15
N ASP A 569 -3.13 12.84 14.05
CA ASP A 569 -3.94 12.34 15.16
C ASP A 569 -5.40 12.06 14.76
N TYR A 570 -5.57 11.05 13.87
CA TYR A 570 -6.90 10.57 13.47
C TYR A 570 -7.05 9.06 13.68
N ARG A 571 -6.58 8.56 14.82
CA ARG A 571 -6.69 7.14 15.17
C ARG A 571 -8.11 6.81 15.58
N ILE A 572 -8.61 5.65 15.12
CA ILE A 572 -9.96 5.18 15.51
C ILE A 572 -10.09 5.08 17.03
N TRP A 573 -9.06 4.53 17.68
CA TRP A 573 -9.07 4.29 19.12
C TRP A 573 -9.06 5.58 19.95
N GLY A 574 -8.56 6.70 19.42
CA GLY A 574 -8.43 7.96 20.14
C GLY A 574 -7.65 7.78 21.45
N ASP A 575 -8.25 8.18 22.56
CA ASP A 575 -7.71 8.00 23.92
C ASP A 575 -8.10 6.64 24.55
N GLY A 576 -8.72 5.74 23.80
CA GLY A 576 -9.17 4.45 24.26
C GLY A 576 -10.53 4.47 24.98
N SER A 577 -11.23 5.59 24.99
CA SER A 577 -12.53 5.71 25.62
C SER A 577 -13.70 5.48 24.64
N SER A 578 -14.81 5.03 25.16
CA SER A 578 -16.08 4.94 24.41
C SER A 578 -16.53 6.33 23.94
N GLU A 579 -16.27 7.37 24.72
CA GLU A 579 -16.59 8.77 24.43
C GLU A 579 -15.83 9.28 23.19
N ALA A 580 -14.56 8.86 23.00
CA ALA A 580 -13.79 9.22 21.81
C ALA A 580 -14.44 8.68 20.54
N LEU A 581 -14.88 7.41 20.55
CA LEU A 581 -15.62 6.82 19.43
C LEU A 581 -16.99 7.46 19.21
N GLN A 582 -17.73 7.76 20.27
CA GLN A 582 -19.01 8.48 20.17
C GLN A 582 -18.82 9.85 19.53
N LYS A 583 -17.76 10.57 19.91
CA LYS A 583 -17.39 11.86 19.31
C LYS A 583 -17.00 11.70 17.83
N LEU A 584 -16.28 10.62 17.48
CA LEU A 584 -15.86 10.35 16.11
C LEU A 584 -17.06 10.20 15.17
N TYR A 585 -18.08 9.43 15.55
CA TYR A 585 -19.27 9.18 14.73
C TYR A 585 -20.40 10.20 14.92
N GLY A 586 -20.44 10.94 16.03
CA GLY A 586 -21.36 12.04 16.27
C GLY A 586 -22.85 11.65 16.28
N TYR A 587 -23.22 10.43 16.71
CA TYR A 587 -24.61 10.06 16.89
C TYR A 587 -25.22 10.76 18.10
N ASP A 588 -26.41 11.31 17.92
CA ASP A 588 -27.12 11.98 19.01
C ASP A 588 -27.86 10.96 19.90
N PRO A 589 -27.55 10.88 21.21
CA PRO A 589 -28.20 9.95 22.11
C PRO A 589 -29.73 10.11 22.22
N ALA A 590 -30.24 11.32 21.97
CA ALA A 590 -31.67 11.60 22.08
C ALA A 590 -32.45 11.09 20.85
N SER A 591 -31.91 11.25 19.65
CA SER A 591 -32.56 10.88 18.39
C SER A 591 -32.05 9.57 17.77
N GLN A 592 -30.82 9.14 18.11
CA GLN A 592 -30.13 7.99 17.53
C GLN A 592 -29.60 7.02 18.63
N PRO A 593 -30.37 6.64 19.64
CA PRO A 593 -29.87 5.86 20.80
C PRO A 593 -29.38 4.45 20.41
N LYS A 594 -29.96 3.82 19.37
CA LYS A 594 -29.52 2.50 18.89
C LYS A 594 -28.17 2.55 18.20
N GLN A 595 -27.91 3.64 17.46
CA GLN A 595 -26.59 3.87 16.83
C GLN A 595 -25.53 4.14 17.89
N VAL A 596 -25.84 4.91 18.93
CA VAL A 596 -24.94 5.10 20.08
C VAL A 596 -24.62 3.76 20.76
N GLN A 597 -25.63 2.88 20.94
CA GLN A 597 -25.39 1.52 21.45
C GLN A 597 -24.48 0.70 20.53
N ALA A 598 -24.64 0.81 19.20
CA ALA A 598 -23.77 0.14 18.24
C ALA A 598 -22.32 0.63 18.33
N VAL A 599 -22.08 1.93 18.54
CA VAL A 599 -20.73 2.49 18.79
C VAL A 599 -20.12 1.93 20.07
N ASN A 600 -20.89 1.80 21.15
CA ASN A 600 -20.39 1.16 22.38
C ASN A 600 -20.02 -0.32 22.15
N GLY A 601 -20.83 -1.05 21.40
CA GLY A 601 -20.52 -2.43 21.00
C GLY A 601 -19.25 -2.51 20.13
N TYR A 602 -19.01 -1.51 19.29
CA TYR A 602 -17.78 -1.42 18.50
C TYR A 602 -16.55 -1.16 19.40
N HIS A 603 -16.66 -0.31 20.41
CA HIS A 603 -15.61 -0.11 21.41
C HIS A 603 -15.24 -1.42 22.12
N ASP A 604 -16.23 -2.20 22.55
CA ASP A 604 -15.99 -3.52 23.15
C ASP A 604 -15.33 -4.47 22.15
N GLY A 605 -15.76 -4.42 20.89
CA GLY A 605 -15.15 -5.14 19.78
C GLY A 605 -13.65 -4.79 19.61
N LEU A 606 -13.29 -3.52 19.62
CA LEU A 606 -11.90 -3.06 19.51
C LEU A 606 -11.03 -3.48 20.72
N THR A 607 -11.61 -3.54 21.91
CA THR A 607 -10.95 -4.12 23.09
C THR A 607 -10.57 -5.59 22.85
N ASN A 608 -11.49 -6.37 22.27
CA ASN A 608 -11.24 -7.76 21.90
C ASN A 608 -10.21 -7.88 20.78
N VAL A 609 -10.24 -7.00 19.77
CA VAL A 609 -9.22 -6.90 18.71
C VAL A 609 -7.84 -6.72 19.32
N ASN A 610 -7.68 -5.76 20.24
CA ASN A 610 -6.41 -5.53 20.92
C ASN A 610 -5.89 -6.79 21.61
N ALA A 611 -6.74 -7.44 22.40
CA ALA A 611 -6.37 -8.65 23.12
C ALA A 611 -5.96 -9.79 22.14
N GLN A 612 -6.62 -9.92 21.00
CA GLN A 612 -6.28 -10.94 20.00
C GLN A 612 -4.94 -10.64 19.32
N ILE A 613 -4.69 -9.38 18.93
CA ILE A 613 -3.42 -8.95 18.33
C ILE A 613 -2.25 -9.19 19.28
N GLN A 614 -2.40 -8.87 20.58
CA GLN A 614 -1.36 -9.14 21.57
C GLN A 614 -1.05 -10.65 21.68
N ARG A 615 -2.06 -11.52 21.67
CA ARG A 615 -1.85 -12.98 21.65
C ARG A 615 -1.15 -13.45 20.37
N ASN A 616 -1.55 -12.94 19.21
CA ASN A 616 -0.92 -13.27 17.93
C ASN A 616 0.56 -12.86 17.93
N ARG A 617 0.86 -11.64 18.38
CA ARG A 617 2.22 -11.11 18.50
C ARG A 617 3.08 -11.96 19.43
N GLN A 618 2.57 -12.29 20.62
CA GLN A 618 3.32 -13.10 21.56
C GLN A 618 3.64 -14.50 20.98
N ARG A 619 2.69 -15.13 20.30
CA ARG A 619 2.91 -16.41 19.61
C ARG A 619 4.01 -16.29 18.55
N ARG A 620 3.97 -15.25 17.69
CA ARG A 620 4.99 -15.01 16.68
C ARG A 620 6.38 -14.82 17.28
N ILE A 621 6.48 -14.09 18.39
CA ILE A 621 7.74 -13.90 19.12
C ILE A 621 8.26 -15.25 19.64
N ASP A 622 7.40 -16.04 20.27
CA ASP A 622 7.79 -17.33 20.83
C ASP A 622 8.21 -18.32 19.73
N ASP A 623 7.49 -18.36 18.61
CA ASP A 623 7.85 -19.18 17.44
C ASP A 623 9.20 -18.72 16.83
N TYR A 624 9.43 -17.40 16.71
CA TYR A 624 10.69 -16.84 16.22
C TYR A 624 11.89 -17.22 17.12
N VAL A 625 11.73 -17.08 18.42
CA VAL A 625 12.77 -17.44 19.40
C VAL A 625 13.02 -18.95 19.42
N ALA A 626 11.97 -19.77 19.32
CA ALA A 626 12.09 -21.23 19.23
C ALA A 626 12.85 -21.71 17.99
N GLN A 627 12.82 -20.92 16.90
CA GLN A 627 13.60 -21.15 15.68
C GLN A 627 15.03 -20.60 15.76
N GLY A 628 15.47 -20.10 16.91
CA GLY A 628 16.82 -19.59 17.13
C GLY A 628 16.97 -18.08 16.94
N GLY A 629 15.86 -17.34 16.77
CA GLY A 629 15.88 -15.89 16.69
C GLY A 629 16.27 -15.22 18.01
N ASP A 630 16.91 -14.04 17.91
CA ASP A 630 17.31 -13.27 19.10
C ASP A 630 16.11 -12.54 19.70
N ARG A 631 15.78 -12.83 20.95
CA ARG A 631 14.71 -12.17 21.70
C ARG A 631 14.94 -10.66 21.90
N ASN A 632 16.19 -10.21 21.88
CA ASN A 632 16.53 -8.81 22.07
C ASN A 632 16.45 -8.00 20.77
N LEU A 633 16.45 -8.68 19.63
CA LEU A 633 16.36 -8.03 18.32
C LEU A 633 15.38 -8.81 17.42
N ILE A 634 14.10 -8.42 17.48
CA ILE A 634 13.01 -9.09 16.77
C ILE A 634 12.63 -8.23 15.55
N PRO A 635 12.53 -8.83 14.34
CA PRO A 635 12.15 -8.09 13.14
C PRO A 635 10.70 -7.59 13.21
N ASN A 636 10.42 -6.45 12.57
CA ASN A 636 9.07 -5.91 12.49
C ASN A 636 8.13 -6.80 11.68
N SER A 637 8.64 -7.64 10.78
CA SER A 637 7.87 -8.70 10.11
C SER A 637 7.30 -9.76 11.08
N VAL A 638 7.90 -9.92 12.28
CA VAL A 638 7.42 -10.79 13.37
C VAL A 638 6.57 -10.01 14.37
N LEU A 639 7.04 -8.84 14.82
CA LEU A 639 6.31 -8.00 15.78
C LEU A 639 4.97 -7.54 15.23
N TYR A 640 4.96 -7.14 13.99
CA TYR A 640 3.84 -6.59 13.24
C TYR A 640 3.02 -5.57 14.05
N PRO A 641 3.59 -4.39 14.35
CA PRO A 641 2.95 -3.43 15.25
C PRO A 641 1.81 -2.65 14.63
N TYR A 642 1.67 -2.68 13.30
CA TYR A 642 0.91 -1.74 12.49
C TYR A 642 -0.61 -1.78 12.72
N LEU A 643 -1.16 -2.95 13.08
CA LEU A 643 -2.59 -3.14 13.32
C LEU A 643 -2.97 -3.14 14.81
N SER A 644 -2.06 -2.74 15.71
CA SER A 644 -2.44 -2.45 17.09
C SER A 644 -3.54 -1.38 17.11
N VAL A 645 -4.50 -1.48 18.01
CA VAL A 645 -5.67 -0.60 18.00
C VAL A 645 -5.33 0.89 18.13
N ASP A 646 -4.23 1.20 18.79
CA ASP A 646 -3.68 2.54 18.96
C ASP A 646 -2.94 3.05 17.70
N GLN A 647 -2.76 2.23 16.67
CA GLN A 647 -2.09 2.61 15.43
C GLN A 647 -3.04 2.80 14.26
N VAL A 648 -4.23 2.16 14.29
CA VAL A 648 -5.12 2.16 13.13
C VAL A 648 -5.81 3.51 12.94
N MET A 649 -5.60 4.07 11.76
CA MET A 649 -6.13 5.37 11.35
C MET A 649 -7.61 5.28 10.99
N ALA A 650 -8.36 6.34 11.23
CA ALA A 650 -9.79 6.40 10.91
C ALA A 650 -10.05 6.61 9.41
N CYS A 651 -9.12 7.22 8.68
CA CYS A 651 -9.27 7.49 7.26
C CYS A 651 -7.91 7.49 6.54
N ILE A 652 -7.96 7.58 5.22
CA ILE A 652 -6.79 7.71 4.36
C ILE A 652 -6.32 9.16 4.43
N GLN A 653 -5.16 9.40 5.00
CA GLN A 653 -4.65 10.76 5.23
C GLN A 653 -3.29 11.02 4.60
N ILE A 654 -2.60 9.94 4.22
CA ILE A 654 -1.23 9.97 3.71
C ILE A 654 -1.11 9.02 2.54
#